data_1f1bf7e811f464cc0b4a3a343f6fb133
#
_entry.id   1f1bf7e811f464cc0b4a3a343f6fb133
#
_cell.length_a   1.000
_cell.length_b   1.000
_cell.length_c   1.000
_cell.angle_alpha   90.00
_cell.angle_beta   90.00
_cell.angle_gamma   90.00
#
_symmetry.space_group_name_H-M   'P 1'
#
loop_
_entity.id
_entity.type
_entity.pdbx_description
1 polymer ?
#
loop_
_entity_poly.entity_id
_entity_poly.type
_entity_poly.pdbx_seq_one_letter_code
_entity_poly.pdbx_strand_id
1 'polypeptide(L)'
;MKHELIMSGLLILGNPMMMHAQQTKTTTAESVSTESFSTDSNQAIRENLHQDSIQAIKENLHQDSIQAMKEKLRQDSILWEKQLEAVTIKGTRSQFRQKNGGIVARISGTSLEKEPTATEVLAKLPGMFKDKDGKPQAFIGGAPEIYINDRKVQDYSVVENLPVTQIKEVKVIHHPGAEYGNNVGCVLLITTKKNLQGLAIVENSGVLFDSFVSNNHDLDLTYTHGKMTYYGKLGYANWQGNWKEQDIATNYVSGNQAGDNATNYIASSTLDCKHSYYDRFYWSAGADLALTEKQTIGVKYDGYNIHQPMPFKMTSYAMTNDHVDDNVTGNNKFLYYDWQHHVNAFYQGYYGEKWKLNFFGDFVKLHTEQGQFVDEISEKNLANGVSEEEARNKFTLLPQSDGTIWGAKARANYTINDKQSLMFGGEYNYVKSESRADYTPADKGTSTHSITKEDHAAAFAEYSIDFKPFSLRVGLRYEHVDSRLKYLKDETGRTGIGRIGSSENENSETGTTGTGTIGTGTLQAISANTPIHRKYNNLYPSLLLSHQAGRFSQSLSYRSSETRPSFQELNTGTVYVNRYMRQIGNSKLEPSQRHDFQYQASYGDLFLQASYTYVKDYITSIITPDSDDPQTGYITWTNIDHCWNWGSFLGFRHRWGFYEPQVQTGIQQGFIKAISMGKEKGFHDPYYIFSLYNGFHLPKGWYLNLSFSYRSSGTYDFVTISSVHNFDFQLYKSFLKDKLSLSLNVNDIFNTKRHKTDGIYGNVRFQQQKWEDTRSVQLRLTYRFNQAKKQYRGENSAQEAVGRMGGK
;
A
#
# COMPACT_ATOMS: atom_id res chain seq x y z
N MET A 1 -10.08 6.58 11.42
CA MET A 1 -9.37 6.73 10.14
C MET A 1 -7.89 6.79 10.46
N LYS A 2 -7.12 5.84 9.98
CA LYS A 2 -5.68 5.88 10.16
C LYS A 2 -5.12 6.97 9.25
N HIS A 3 -4.47 7.98 9.81
CA HIS A 3 -3.68 8.91 9.04
C HIS A 3 -2.40 8.18 8.57
N GLU A 4 -2.51 7.43 7.48
CA GLU A 4 -1.32 6.97 6.75
C GLU A 4 -0.93 8.07 5.77
N LEU A 5 0.01 8.90 6.16
CA LEU A 5 0.65 9.84 5.27
C LEU A 5 1.74 9.12 4.48
N ILE A 6 1.70 9.36 3.19
CA ILE A 6 2.55 8.73 2.18
C ILE A 6 3.72 9.55 1.86
N MET A 7 4.70 8.88 1.40
CA MET A 7 5.83 9.44 0.88
C MET A 7 6.76 8.73 0.09
N SER A 8 7.51 9.25 -0.62
CA SER A 8 8.81 8.90 -1.10
C SER A 8 9.44 9.99 -1.90
N GLY A 9 10.54 10.19 -1.90
CA GLY A 9 11.37 10.68 -2.42
C GLY A 9 12.60 11.12 -2.57
N LEU A 10 13.72 11.37 -2.79
CA LEU A 10 14.94 11.37 -3.35
C LEU A 10 16.00 12.35 -3.19
N LEU A 11 17.10 12.15 -3.62
CA LEU A 11 18.08 13.01 -4.23
C LEU A 11 19.37 12.27 -4.44
N ILE A 12 20.26 12.57 -5.34
CA ILE A 12 21.00 13.49 -5.88
C ILE A 12 22.18 13.52 -6.70
N LEU A 13 22.80 14.59 -6.98
CA LEU A 13 24.09 15.09 -7.49
C LEU A 13 24.49 14.66 -8.91
N GLY A 14 24.28 15.55 -9.80
CA GLY A 14 24.99 15.66 -11.06
C GLY A 14 25.36 17.10 -11.36
N ASN A 15 26.62 17.46 -11.25
CA ASN A 15 27.14 18.71 -11.77
C ASN A 15 26.98 18.79 -13.31
N PRO A 16 26.60 19.92 -13.88
CA PRO A 16 26.51 20.04 -15.31
C PRO A 16 27.93 20.24 -15.91
N MET A 17 28.42 19.20 -16.55
CA MET A 17 29.57 19.38 -17.48
C MET A 17 29.10 20.06 -18.76
N MET A 18 29.52 21.26 -18.94
CA MET A 18 29.42 21.97 -20.24
C MET A 18 30.18 21.18 -21.32
N MET A 19 29.48 20.71 -22.32
CA MET A 19 30.10 20.29 -23.58
C MET A 19 30.11 21.47 -24.55
N HIS A 20 31.30 21.93 -24.88
CA HIS A 20 31.55 22.87 -25.96
C HIS A 20 31.31 22.20 -27.32
N ALA A 21 30.41 22.76 -28.10
CA ALA A 21 30.24 22.39 -29.50
C ALA A 21 31.33 23.12 -30.34
N GLN A 22 32.27 22.38 -30.89
CA GLN A 22 33.16 22.91 -31.91
C GLN A 22 32.47 22.85 -33.27
N GLN A 23 32.34 24.04 -33.84
CA GLN A 23 32.02 24.25 -35.26
C GLN A 23 33.23 23.90 -36.11
N THR A 24 33.07 22.99 -37.05
CA THR A 24 34.04 22.79 -38.13
C THR A 24 33.66 23.63 -39.35
N LYS A 25 34.54 24.52 -39.74
CA LYS A 25 34.42 25.36 -40.94
C LYS A 25 34.67 24.55 -42.21
N THR A 26 33.77 24.73 -43.17
CA THR A 26 33.97 24.36 -44.56
C THR A 26 34.96 25.34 -45.24
N THR A 27 35.97 24.80 -45.86
CA THR A 27 36.89 25.56 -46.69
C THR A 27 36.56 25.35 -48.17
N THR A 28 36.32 26.42 -48.86
CA THR A 28 36.23 26.58 -50.32
C THR A 28 37.63 26.52 -50.96
N ALA A 29 37.73 25.83 -52.03
CA ALA A 29 38.94 25.95 -52.92
C ALA A 29 38.53 26.42 -54.31
N GLU A 30 39.33 27.34 -54.77
CA GLU A 30 39.16 28.16 -55.96
C GLU A 30 39.52 27.45 -57.30
N SER A 31 39.01 28.09 -58.35
CA SER A 31 39.19 27.79 -59.76
C SER A 31 40.60 28.10 -60.28
N VAL A 32 41.04 27.32 -61.20
CA VAL A 32 42.06 27.77 -62.17
C VAL A 32 41.61 27.47 -63.62
N SER A 33 41.61 28.50 -64.45
CA SER A 33 41.33 28.50 -65.86
C SER A 33 42.62 28.21 -66.64
N THR A 34 42.55 27.58 -67.78
CA THR A 34 43.31 27.97 -69.00
C THR A 34 42.84 27.30 -70.29
N GLU A 35 42.50 28.10 -71.20
CA GLU A 35 42.69 28.19 -72.59
C GLU A 35 42.65 27.02 -73.58
N SER A 36 42.00 27.38 -74.63
CA SER A 36 41.68 26.86 -75.93
C SER A 36 42.80 26.33 -76.81
N PHE A 37 42.52 25.35 -77.64
CA PHE A 37 42.84 25.39 -79.09
C PHE A 37 41.90 24.48 -79.93
N SER A 38 41.55 24.94 -81.07
CA SER A 38 40.60 24.46 -82.05
C SER A 38 41.12 23.28 -82.84
N THR A 39 40.25 22.31 -83.16
CA THR A 39 40.19 21.69 -84.48
C THR A 39 38.82 21.00 -84.73
N ASP A 40 38.19 21.54 -85.76
CA ASP A 40 36.88 21.07 -86.23
C ASP A 40 36.96 19.79 -87.06
N SER A 41 35.84 19.20 -87.22
CA SER A 41 35.40 18.14 -88.17
C SER A 41 35.40 16.67 -87.76
N ASN A 42 36.10 16.29 -86.70
CA ASN A 42 35.98 14.92 -86.27
C ASN A 42 35.21 14.74 -84.90
N GLN A 43 34.72 15.89 -84.43
CA GLN A 43 34.13 15.93 -83.09
C GLN A 43 32.66 15.47 -83.04
N ALA A 44 31.90 15.79 -84.10
CA ALA A 44 30.42 15.44 -84.14
C ALA A 44 30.15 13.93 -84.19
N ILE A 45 31.01 13.13 -84.83
CA ILE A 45 30.81 11.69 -84.87
C ILE A 45 31.28 11.03 -83.56
N ARG A 46 32.31 11.55 -82.89
CA ARG A 46 32.73 11.04 -81.56
C ARG A 46 31.81 11.47 -80.45
N GLU A 47 31.21 12.66 -80.55
CA GLU A 47 30.27 13.10 -79.57
C GLU A 47 28.95 12.33 -79.54
N ASN A 48 28.39 11.96 -80.74
CA ASN A 48 27.25 11.15 -80.84
C ASN A 48 27.50 9.71 -80.31
N LEU A 49 28.65 9.08 -80.72
CA LEU A 49 29.00 7.74 -80.22
C LEU A 49 29.32 7.73 -78.68
N HIS A 50 29.79 8.85 -78.18
CA HIS A 50 30.07 9.03 -76.77
C HIS A 50 28.80 9.35 -75.94
N GLN A 51 27.83 10.05 -76.50
CA GLN A 51 26.52 10.29 -75.91
C GLN A 51 25.71 8.98 -75.87
N ASP A 52 25.66 8.22 -76.98
CA ASP A 52 24.96 6.92 -77.01
C ASP A 52 25.59 5.92 -76.04
N SER A 53 26.92 5.91 -75.90
CA SER A 53 27.63 5.08 -74.94
C SER A 53 27.36 5.52 -73.49
N ILE A 54 27.32 6.82 -73.21
CA ILE A 54 26.97 7.40 -71.90
C ILE A 54 25.49 7.13 -71.57
N GLN A 55 24.61 7.22 -72.56
CA GLN A 55 23.20 6.90 -72.41
C GLN A 55 22.97 5.39 -72.10
N ALA A 56 23.65 4.52 -72.85
CA ALA A 56 23.59 3.09 -72.60
C ALA A 56 24.20 2.68 -71.26
N ILE A 57 25.27 3.36 -70.83
CA ILE A 57 25.85 3.17 -69.47
C ILE A 57 24.92 3.71 -68.38
N LYS A 58 24.27 4.85 -68.60
CA LYS A 58 23.28 5.37 -67.65
C LYS A 58 22.06 4.49 -67.53
N GLU A 59 21.55 3.94 -68.64
CA GLU A 59 20.42 3.03 -68.63
C GLU A 59 20.79 1.68 -67.97
N ASN A 60 21.99 1.14 -68.22
CA ASN A 60 22.45 -0.04 -67.50
C ASN A 60 22.67 0.21 -66.00
N LEU A 61 23.29 1.32 -65.62
CA LEU A 61 23.43 1.72 -64.21
C LEU A 61 22.09 1.96 -63.54
N HIS A 62 21.12 2.45 -64.28
CA HIS A 62 19.72 2.64 -63.77
C HIS A 62 19.01 1.30 -63.62
N GLN A 63 19.19 0.38 -64.60
CA GLN A 63 18.69 -0.99 -64.51
C GLN A 63 19.36 -1.78 -63.36
N ASP A 64 20.67 -1.72 -63.22
CA ASP A 64 21.39 -2.34 -62.10
C ASP A 64 20.99 -1.78 -60.75
N SER A 65 20.76 -0.46 -60.65
CA SER A 65 20.24 0.21 -59.43
C SER A 65 18.83 -0.24 -59.10
N ILE A 66 17.95 -0.37 -60.09
CA ILE A 66 16.61 -0.89 -59.94
C ILE A 66 16.63 -2.36 -59.52
N GLN A 67 17.54 -3.15 -60.11
CA GLN A 67 17.67 -4.55 -59.77
C GLN A 67 18.25 -4.76 -58.38
N ALA A 68 19.23 -4.00 -57.97
CA ALA A 68 19.76 -3.94 -56.62
C ALA A 68 18.72 -3.51 -55.59
N MET A 69 17.89 -2.55 -55.94
CA MET A 69 16.82 -2.06 -55.10
C MET A 69 15.68 -3.08 -54.97
N LYS A 70 15.37 -3.79 -56.06
CA LYS A 70 14.40 -4.93 -56.04
C LYS A 70 14.91 -6.10 -55.22
N GLU A 71 16.20 -6.41 -55.30
CA GLU A 71 16.79 -7.48 -54.50
C GLU A 71 16.86 -7.10 -53.01
N LYS A 72 17.15 -5.84 -52.69
CA LYS A 72 17.13 -5.32 -51.33
C LYS A 72 15.71 -5.34 -50.75
N LEU A 73 14.71 -4.93 -51.52
CA LEU A 73 13.29 -5.03 -51.13
C LEU A 73 12.84 -6.47 -50.93
N ARG A 74 13.37 -7.39 -51.79
CA ARG A 74 13.11 -8.81 -51.63
C ARG A 74 13.79 -9.41 -50.39
N GLN A 75 15.02 -9.02 -50.12
CA GLN A 75 15.73 -9.43 -48.89
C GLN A 75 15.08 -8.83 -47.65
N ASP A 76 14.67 -7.57 -47.71
CA ASP A 76 13.90 -6.94 -46.61
C ASP A 76 12.56 -7.64 -46.40
N SER A 77 11.85 -8.03 -47.47
CA SER A 77 10.58 -8.78 -47.32
C SER A 77 10.80 -10.18 -46.75
N ILE A 78 11.88 -10.86 -47.14
CA ILE A 78 12.26 -12.18 -46.60
C ILE A 78 12.70 -12.03 -45.13
N LEU A 79 13.38 -10.97 -44.76
CA LEU A 79 13.68 -10.63 -43.37
C LEU A 79 12.42 -10.34 -42.57
N TRP A 80 11.46 -9.63 -43.17
CA TRP A 80 10.13 -9.38 -42.55
C TRP A 80 9.33 -10.68 -42.42
N GLU A 81 9.32 -11.56 -43.44
CA GLU A 81 8.69 -12.90 -43.33
C GLU A 81 9.38 -13.77 -42.28
N LYS A 82 10.71 -13.80 -42.22
CA LYS A 82 11.43 -14.50 -41.15
C LYS A 82 11.19 -13.89 -39.76
N GLN A 83 11.03 -12.57 -39.63
CA GLN A 83 10.61 -11.93 -38.39
C GLN A 83 9.14 -12.26 -38.06
N LEU A 84 8.25 -12.40 -39.05
CA LEU A 84 6.89 -12.85 -38.89
C LEU A 84 6.78 -14.34 -38.54
N GLU A 85 7.63 -15.18 -39.15
CA GLU A 85 7.72 -16.61 -38.79
C GLU A 85 8.34 -16.82 -37.39
N ALA A 86 9.24 -15.91 -36.95
CA ALA A 86 9.74 -15.88 -35.57
C ALA A 86 8.67 -15.41 -34.56
N VAL A 87 7.56 -14.86 -34.99
CA VAL A 87 6.31 -14.79 -34.25
C VAL A 87 5.60 -16.15 -34.34
N THR A 88 6.29 -17.20 -33.96
CA THR A 88 5.65 -18.46 -33.63
C THR A 88 4.60 -18.14 -32.57
N ILE A 89 3.34 -18.29 -32.94
CA ILE A 89 2.22 -18.32 -31.98
C ILE A 89 2.44 -19.55 -31.10
N LYS A 90 3.35 -19.44 -30.13
CA LYS A 90 3.32 -20.29 -28.95
C LYS A 90 1.97 -20.05 -28.35
N GLY A 91 1.08 -21.02 -28.52
CA GLY A 91 -0.32 -20.91 -28.11
C GLY A 91 -0.39 -20.26 -26.78
N THR A 92 -1.12 -19.18 -26.69
CA THR A 92 -1.24 -18.29 -25.51
C THR A 92 -1.68 -19.13 -24.34
N ARG A 93 -0.71 -19.67 -23.60
CA ARG A 93 -1.02 -20.24 -22.28
C ARG A 93 -1.65 -19.12 -21.50
N SER A 94 -2.83 -19.36 -20.95
CA SER A 94 -3.53 -18.40 -20.11
C SER A 94 -2.55 -17.75 -19.16
N GLN A 95 -2.50 -16.41 -19.16
CA GLN A 95 -1.59 -15.62 -18.33
C GLN A 95 -1.90 -15.81 -16.84
N PHE A 96 -3.17 -16.10 -16.55
CA PHE A 96 -3.68 -16.42 -15.23
C PHE A 96 -4.16 -17.86 -15.19
N ARG A 97 -3.80 -18.58 -14.16
CA ARG A 97 -4.28 -19.94 -13.92
C ARG A 97 -4.50 -20.15 -12.43
N GLN A 98 -5.56 -20.81 -12.08
CA GLN A 98 -5.78 -21.23 -10.70
C GLN A 98 -4.87 -22.44 -10.39
N LYS A 99 -4.21 -22.39 -9.24
CA LYS A 99 -3.36 -23.50 -8.77
C LYS A 99 -3.32 -23.49 -7.23
N ASN A 100 -3.69 -24.62 -6.61
CA ASN A 100 -3.61 -24.81 -5.16
C ASN A 100 -4.16 -23.60 -4.37
N GLY A 101 -5.44 -23.28 -4.58
CA GLY A 101 -6.15 -22.23 -3.87
C GLY A 101 -5.70 -20.80 -4.11
N GLY A 102 -4.94 -20.55 -5.17
CA GLY A 102 -4.58 -19.19 -5.56
C GLY A 102 -4.51 -19.04 -7.07
N ILE A 103 -4.51 -17.81 -7.54
CA ILE A 103 -4.39 -17.47 -8.94
C ILE A 103 -2.90 -17.21 -9.24
N VAL A 104 -2.31 -18.01 -10.08
CA VAL A 104 -0.92 -17.84 -10.55
C VAL A 104 -0.94 -16.96 -11.79
N ALA A 105 -0.41 -15.77 -11.67
CA ALA A 105 -0.13 -14.86 -12.78
C ALA A 105 1.31 -15.07 -13.26
N ARG A 106 1.51 -15.47 -14.49
CA ARG A 106 2.83 -15.51 -15.11
C ARG A 106 3.23 -14.11 -15.54
N ILE A 107 4.36 -13.62 -15.08
CA ILE A 107 4.87 -12.28 -15.41
C ILE A 107 5.91 -12.39 -16.52
N SER A 108 6.90 -13.25 -16.36
CA SER A 108 7.97 -13.42 -17.35
C SER A 108 7.45 -13.85 -18.71
N GLY A 109 7.83 -13.11 -19.76
CA GLY A 109 7.42 -13.32 -21.13
C GLY A 109 5.98 -12.88 -21.44
N THR A 110 5.37 -12.09 -20.58
CA THR A 110 4.05 -11.49 -20.78
C THR A 110 4.14 -9.97 -20.82
N SER A 111 3.02 -9.28 -21.07
CA SER A 111 2.93 -7.84 -21.01
C SER A 111 3.18 -7.28 -19.62
N LEU A 112 2.81 -8.01 -18.56
CA LEU A 112 3.10 -7.62 -17.18
C LEU A 112 4.60 -7.43 -16.91
N GLU A 113 5.49 -8.09 -17.65
CA GLU A 113 6.94 -7.86 -17.55
C GLU A 113 7.37 -6.47 -18.05
N LYS A 114 6.51 -5.78 -18.81
CA LYS A 114 6.77 -4.44 -19.36
C LYS A 114 6.19 -3.33 -18.48
N GLU A 115 5.53 -3.68 -17.40
CA GLU A 115 5.09 -2.69 -16.43
C GLU A 115 6.31 -2.02 -15.77
N PRO A 116 6.25 -0.72 -15.46
CA PRO A 116 7.41 0.02 -14.95
C PRO A 116 7.80 -0.40 -13.54
N THR A 117 6.83 -0.82 -12.73
CA THR A 117 7.07 -1.21 -11.33
C THR A 117 6.35 -2.51 -10.99
N ALA A 118 6.86 -3.20 -9.97
CA ALA A 118 6.15 -4.35 -9.42
C ALA A 118 4.78 -3.97 -8.85
N THR A 119 4.64 -2.78 -8.29
CA THR A 119 3.36 -2.24 -7.81
C THR A 119 2.30 -2.22 -8.92
N GLU A 120 2.67 -1.75 -10.13
CA GLU A 120 1.78 -1.77 -11.29
C GLU A 120 1.39 -3.20 -11.69
N VAL A 121 2.36 -4.11 -11.64
CA VAL A 121 2.08 -5.53 -11.89
C VAL A 121 1.07 -6.06 -10.90
N LEU A 122 1.30 -5.83 -9.60
CA LEU A 122 0.47 -6.40 -8.54
C LEU A 122 -0.95 -5.83 -8.56
N ALA A 123 -1.11 -4.54 -8.84
CA ALA A 123 -2.43 -3.91 -8.95
C ALA A 123 -3.24 -4.39 -10.17
N LYS A 124 -2.57 -4.91 -11.20
CA LYS A 124 -3.22 -5.48 -12.40
C LYS A 124 -3.50 -6.98 -12.29
N LEU A 125 -3.21 -7.61 -11.15
CA LEU A 125 -3.55 -9.00 -10.93
C LEU A 125 -5.06 -9.17 -10.71
N PRO A 126 -5.62 -10.37 -11.01
CA PRO A 126 -7.04 -10.64 -10.78
C PRO A 126 -7.46 -10.40 -9.34
N GLY A 127 -8.52 -9.61 -9.13
CA GLY A 127 -9.02 -9.26 -7.81
C GLY A 127 -8.20 -8.22 -7.05
N MET A 128 -7.24 -7.57 -7.72
CA MET A 128 -6.42 -6.51 -7.16
C MET A 128 -6.72 -5.17 -7.83
N PHE A 129 -6.51 -4.07 -7.11
CA PHE A 129 -6.60 -2.70 -7.62
C PHE A 129 -5.61 -1.81 -6.86
N LYS A 130 -5.47 -0.55 -7.28
CA LYS A 130 -4.72 0.46 -6.51
C LYS A 130 -5.62 1.10 -5.47
N ASP A 131 -5.15 1.20 -4.25
CA ASP A 131 -5.80 2.02 -3.23
C ASP A 131 -5.58 3.53 -3.49
N LYS A 132 -6.04 4.36 -2.56
CA LYS A 132 -5.85 5.82 -2.63
C LYS A 132 -4.37 6.22 -2.68
N ASP A 133 -3.50 5.39 -2.15
CA ASP A 133 -2.08 5.61 -1.99
C ASP A 133 -1.25 5.00 -3.14
N GLY A 134 -1.93 4.44 -4.15
CA GLY A 134 -1.30 3.77 -5.29
C GLY A 134 -0.76 2.38 -4.98
N LYS A 135 -0.97 1.85 -3.78
CA LYS A 135 -0.53 0.50 -3.37
C LYS A 135 -1.52 -0.56 -3.86
N PRO A 136 -1.07 -1.80 -4.13
CA PRO A 136 -1.97 -2.88 -4.50
C PRO A 136 -2.82 -3.29 -3.29
N GLN A 137 -4.11 -3.29 -3.49
CA GLN A 137 -5.11 -3.73 -2.53
C GLN A 137 -5.95 -4.84 -3.15
N ALA A 138 -6.29 -5.85 -2.36
CA ALA A 138 -7.25 -6.85 -2.78
C ALA A 138 -8.66 -6.27 -2.70
N PHE A 139 -9.47 -6.54 -3.73
CA PHE A 139 -10.87 -6.14 -3.76
C PHE A 139 -11.66 -6.72 -2.57
N ILE A 140 -11.27 -7.93 -2.16
CA ILE A 140 -11.74 -8.62 -0.98
C ILE A 140 -10.51 -9.01 -0.14
N GLY A 141 -10.49 -8.66 1.14
CA GLY A 141 -9.39 -8.99 2.05
C GLY A 141 -8.43 -7.82 2.34
N GLY A 142 -8.62 -6.66 1.73
CA GLY A 142 -7.85 -5.46 2.04
C GLY A 142 -6.40 -5.49 1.56
N ALA A 143 -5.50 -4.87 2.31
CA ALA A 143 -4.07 -4.83 1.98
C ALA A 143 -3.45 -6.24 2.03
N PRO A 144 -2.79 -6.71 0.95
CA PRO A 144 -2.22 -8.03 0.92
C PRO A 144 -0.93 -8.11 1.72
N GLU A 145 -0.67 -9.25 2.36
CA GLU A 145 0.68 -9.61 2.74
C GLU A 145 1.47 -10.07 1.52
N ILE A 146 2.65 -9.54 1.32
CA ILE A 146 3.48 -9.83 0.15
C ILE A 146 4.67 -10.68 0.55
N TYR A 147 4.89 -11.75 -0.20
CA TYR A 147 6.02 -12.66 -0.03
C TYR A 147 6.83 -12.70 -1.33
N ILE A 148 8.15 -12.61 -1.23
CA ILE A 148 9.06 -12.77 -2.36
C ILE A 148 9.90 -14.02 -2.13
N ASN A 149 9.71 -15.05 -2.96
CA ASN A 149 10.36 -16.38 -2.81
C ASN A 149 10.14 -17.01 -1.43
N ASP A 150 8.89 -17.09 -0.98
CA ASP A 150 8.42 -17.59 0.31
C ASP A 150 8.81 -16.70 1.52
N ARG A 151 9.09 -15.42 1.31
CA ARG A 151 9.53 -14.47 2.35
C ARG A 151 8.58 -13.32 2.45
N LYS A 152 8.05 -13.08 3.62
CA LYS A 152 7.22 -11.92 3.90
C LYS A 152 8.02 -10.62 3.72
N VAL A 153 7.47 -9.72 2.92
CA VAL A 153 8.02 -8.37 2.73
C VAL A 153 7.61 -7.51 3.91
N GLN A 154 8.57 -6.91 4.54
CA GLN A 154 8.35 -6.08 5.73
C GLN A 154 8.16 -4.62 5.36
N ASP A 155 8.96 -4.14 4.42
CA ASP A 155 8.93 -2.80 3.90
C ASP A 155 8.45 -2.84 2.45
N TYR A 156 7.36 -2.16 2.16
CA TYR A 156 6.76 -2.11 0.83
C TYR A 156 7.72 -1.57 -0.24
N SER A 157 8.70 -0.76 0.13
CA SER A 157 9.73 -0.29 -0.80
C SER A 157 10.50 -1.43 -1.47
N VAL A 158 10.60 -2.60 -0.83
CA VAL A 158 11.19 -3.81 -1.43
C VAL A 158 10.40 -4.28 -2.65
N VAL A 159 9.08 -4.10 -2.63
CA VAL A 159 8.20 -4.40 -3.76
C VAL A 159 8.26 -3.29 -4.81
N GLU A 160 8.21 -2.04 -4.40
CA GLU A 160 8.29 -0.89 -5.33
C GLU A 160 9.56 -0.95 -6.17
N ASN A 161 10.65 -1.38 -5.56
CA ASN A 161 11.96 -1.46 -6.19
C ASN A 161 12.29 -2.82 -6.78
N LEU A 162 11.40 -3.81 -6.65
CA LEU A 162 11.59 -5.11 -7.29
C LEU A 162 11.47 -4.95 -8.81
N PRO A 163 12.56 -5.19 -9.57
CA PRO A 163 12.49 -5.09 -11.03
C PRO A 163 11.50 -6.11 -11.59
N VAL A 164 10.53 -5.64 -12.35
CA VAL A 164 9.50 -6.48 -12.95
C VAL A 164 10.10 -7.61 -13.77
N THR A 165 11.22 -7.34 -14.45
CA THR A 165 11.95 -8.35 -15.23
C THR A 165 12.54 -9.49 -14.41
N GLN A 166 12.67 -9.33 -13.11
CA GLN A 166 13.07 -10.41 -12.19
C GLN A 166 11.90 -11.29 -11.76
N ILE A 167 10.67 -10.79 -11.86
CA ILE A 167 9.49 -11.55 -11.46
C ILE A 167 9.23 -12.64 -12.49
N LYS A 168 9.18 -13.89 -12.04
CA LYS A 168 8.78 -15.03 -12.86
C LYS A 168 7.26 -15.18 -12.89
N GLU A 169 6.67 -15.23 -11.71
CA GLU A 169 5.24 -15.37 -11.52
C GLU A 169 4.83 -14.82 -10.15
N VAL A 170 3.57 -14.45 -10.03
CA VAL A 170 2.94 -14.04 -8.75
C VAL A 170 1.73 -14.94 -8.52
N LYS A 171 1.62 -15.52 -7.32
CA LYS A 171 0.43 -16.24 -6.89
C LYS A 171 -0.36 -15.35 -5.94
N VAL A 172 -1.60 -15.05 -6.29
CA VAL A 172 -2.56 -14.32 -5.45
C VAL A 172 -3.36 -15.34 -4.66
N ILE A 173 -3.33 -15.25 -3.35
CA ILE A 173 -4.10 -16.11 -2.43
C ILE A 173 -5.06 -15.20 -1.67
N HIS A 174 -6.28 -15.14 -2.09
CA HIS A 174 -7.33 -14.34 -1.44
C HIS A 174 -7.84 -14.97 -0.14
N HIS A 175 -7.58 -16.26 0.07
CA HIS A 175 -7.84 -16.96 1.32
C HIS A 175 -6.58 -17.70 1.78
N PRO A 176 -5.75 -17.02 2.59
CA PRO A 176 -4.54 -17.63 3.13
C PRO A 176 -4.87 -18.82 4.05
N GLY A 177 -4.02 -19.85 4.01
CA GLY A 177 -4.14 -21.03 4.88
C GLY A 177 -3.76 -20.76 6.35
N ALA A 178 -3.82 -21.78 7.19
CA ALA A 178 -3.57 -21.71 8.63
C ALA A 178 -2.14 -21.28 9.00
N GLU A 179 -1.19 -21.34 8.07
CA GLU A 179 0.21 -20.89 8.26
C GLU A 179 0.37 -19.36 8.33
N TYR A 180 -0.60 -18.63 7.79
CA TYR A 180 -0.61 -17.16 7.80
C TYR A 180 -1.34 -16.66 9.05
N GLY A 181 -0.99 -15.46 9.50
CA GLY A 181 -1.66 -14.83 10.63
C GLY A 181 -3.19 -14.77 10.44
N ASN A 182 -3.94 -14.83 11.53
CA ASN A 182 -5.40 -14.87 11.44
C ASN A 182 -6.02 -13.58 10.86
N ASN A 183 -5.33 -12.45 10.99
CA ASN A 183 -5.71 -11.13 10.47
C ASN A 183 -5.39 -10.92 8.97
N VAL A 184 -4.76 -11.89 8.30
CA VAL A 184 -4.31 -11.75 6.90
C VAL A 184 -5.42 -12.10 5.94
N GLY A 185 -5.97 -11.10 5.23
CA GLY A 185 -7.06 -11.30 4.28
C GLY A 185 -6.63 -11.70 2.86
N CYS A 186 -5.42 -11.36 2.45
CA CYS A 186 -4.87 -11.70 1.12
C CYS A 186 -3.36 -11.88 1.18
N VAL A 187 -2.81 -12.78 0.37
CA VAL A 187 -1.37 -13.02 0.26
C VAL A 187 -0.93 -12.99 -1.20
N LEU A 188 0.15 -12.30 -1.49
CA LEU A 188 0.82 -12.29 -2.79
C LEU A 188 2.16 -12.99 -2.68
N LEU A 189 2.31 -14.15 -3.34
CA LEU A 189 3.56 -14.87 -3.40
C LEU A 189 4.29 -14.55 -4.71
N ILE A 190 5.31 -13.75 -4.67
CA ILE A 190 6.15 -13.38 -5.81
C ILE A 190 7.29 -14.39 -5.93
N THR A 191 7.37 -15.06 -7.06
CA THR A 191 8.51 -15.93 -7.39
C THR A 191 9.41 -15.25 -8.39
N THR A 192 10.71 -15.16 -8.09
CA THR A 192 11.70 -14.57 -9.01
C THR A 192 12.42 -15.62 -9.86
N LYS A 193 13.13 -15.19 -10.90
CA LYS A 193 13.94 -16.07 -11.81
C LYS A 193 15.19 -16.59 -11.07
N LYS A 194 15.76 -17.75 -11.44
CA LYS A 194 16.93 -18.37 -10.77
C LYS A 194 18.29 -17.73 -11.15
N ASN A 195 19.28 -17.88 -10.31
CA ASN A 195 20.53 -17.12 -10.18
C ASN A 195 21.65 -17.30 -11.20
N LEU A 196 22.49 -16.25 -11.28
CA LEU A 196 23.86 -16.27 -11.78
C LEU A 196 24.85 -16.01 -10.62
N GLN A 197 26.09 -16.48 -10.72
CA GLN A 197 27.21 -16.15 -9.81
C GLN A 197 27.70 -14.72 -10.07
N GLY A 198 28.34 -14.09 -9.10
CA GLY A 198 28.96 -12.78 -9.22
C GLY A 198 28.14 -11.62 -8.64
N LEU A 199 28.52 -10.40 -9.02
CA LEU A 199 27.91 -9.16 -8.60
C LEU A 199 26.68 -8.84 -9.47
N ALA A 200 25.59 -8.45 -8.83
CA ALA A 200 24.45 -7.81 -9.45
C ALA A 200 24.14 -6.48 -8.77
N ILE A 201 23.81 -5.48 -9.58
CA ILE A 201 23.48 -4.13 -9.13
C ILE A 201 22.16 -3.73 -9.77
N VAL A 202 21.26 -3.18 -8.98
CA VAL A 202 20.04 -2.52 -9.47
C VAL A 202 19.98 -1.13 -8.87
N GLU A 203 19.89 -0.14 -9.72
CA GLU A 203 19.69 1.26 -9.35
C GLU A 203 18.34 1.71 -9.88
N ASN A 204 17.51 2.28 -9.04
CA ASN A 204 16.24 2.91 -9.42
C ASN A 204 16.25 4.37 -8.97
N SER A 205 16.08 5.28 -9.90
CA SER A 205 15.96 6.70 -9.63
C SER A 205 14.67 7.22 -10.19
N GLY A 206 13.93 7.98 -9.42
CA GLY A 206 12.68 8.60 -9.82
C GLY A 206 12.61 10.07 -9.44
N VAL A 207 11.97 10.86 -10.27
CA VAL A 207 11.60 12.25 -9.98
C VAL A 207 10.12 12.40 -10.27
N LEU A 208 9.40 13.02 -9.35
CA LEU A 208 7.97 13.31 -9.46
C LEU A 208 7.79 14.83 -9.41
N PHE A 209 7.02 15.35 -10.34
CA PHE A 209 6.64 16.73 -10.46
C PHE A 209 5.13 16.85 -10.25
N ASP A 210 4.74 17.52 -9.20
CA ASP A 210 3.41 18.03 -8.93
C ASP A 210 3.52 19.54 -8.63
N SER A 211 2.98 20.06 -7.55
CA SER A 211 3.26 21.41 -7.07
C SER A 211 4.70 21.59 -6.57
N PHE A 212 5.41 20.49 -6.34
CA PHE A 212 6.78 20.43 -5.85
C PHE A 212 7.61 19.43 -6.67
N VAL A 213 8.87 19.26 -6.28
CA VAL A 213 9.75 18.26 -6.89
C VAL A 213 10.12 17.25 -5.84
N SER A 214 9.54 16.09 -5.96
CA SER A 214 9.86 14.92 -5.15
C SER A 214 10.77 13.96 -5.89
N ASN A 215 11.43 13.17 -5.18
CA ASN A 215 12.44 12.39 -5.82
C ASN A 215 12.87 11.06 -5.07
N ASN A 216 13.34 9.91 -5.69
CA ASN A 216 13.80 8.67 -5.02
C ASN A 216 15.01 7.94 -5.63
N HIS A 217 15.90 7.41 -4.81
CA HIS A 217 17.02 6.55 -5.23
C HIS A 217 17.09 5.29 -4.38
N ASP A 218 17.25 4.18 -5.07
CA ASP A 218 17.40 2.86 -4.48
C ASP A 218 18.56 2.13 -5.13
N LEU A 219 19.52 1.74 -4.34
CA LEU A 219 20.65 0.92 -4.75
C LEU A 219 20.55 -0.45 -4.09
N ASP A 220 20.31 -1.48 -4.89
CA ASP A 220 20.35 -2.88 -4.47
C ASP A 220 21.60 -3.57 -4.98
N LEU A 221 22.35 -4.18 -4.06
CA LEU A 221 23.56 -4.93 -4.32
C LEU A 221 23.38 -6.39 -3.91
N THR A 222 23.74 -7.31 -4.77
CA THR A 222 23.79 -8.75 -4.43
C THR A 222 25.10 -9.33 -4.96
N TYR A 223 25.88 -9.97 -4.10
CA TYR A 223 27.10 -10.65 -4.48
C TYR A 223 27.03 -12.11 -4.07
N THR A 224 27.15 -13.01 -5.07
CA THR A 224 27.16 -14.45 -4.82
C THR A 224 28.51 -15.05 -5.20
N HIS A 225 29.18 -15.66 -4.24
CA HIS A 225 30.43 -16.37 -4.43
C HIS A 225 30.39 -17.73 -3.73
N GLY A 226 30.54 -18.81 -4.49
CA GLY A 226 30.46 -20.18 -3.96
C GLY A 226 29.13 -20.42 -3.22
N LYS A 227 29.23 -20.75 -1.92
CA LYS A 227 28.09 -21.04 -1.06
C LYS A 227 27.50 -19.79 -0.39
N MET A 228 28.19 -18.64 -0.43
CA MET A 228 27.79 -17.41 0.20
C MET A 228 27.07 -16.47 -0.76
N THR A 229 26.05 -15.80 -0.26
CA THR A 229 25.39 -14.68 -0.94
C THR A 229 25.26 -13.53 0.03
N TYR A 230 25.73 -12.35 -0.35
CA TYR A 230 25.65 -11.12 0.41
C TYR A 230 24.64 -10.19 -0.22
N TYR A 231 23.91 -9.48 0.61
CA TYR A 231 22.89 -8.51 0.22
C TYR A 231 23.21 -7.17 0.85
N GLY A 232 23.05 -6.11 0.08
CA GLY A 232 23.14 -4.74 0.55
C GLY A 232 22.05 -3.92 -0.14
N LYS A 233 21.42 -3.04 0.60
CA LYS A 233 20.47 -2.06 0.06
C LYS A 233 20.66 -0.73 0.77
N LEU A 234 20.62 0.34 -0.01
CA LEU A 234 20.56 1.72 0.47
C LEU A 234 19.47 2.43 -0.33
N GLY A 235 18.66 3.21 0.35
CA GLY A 235 17.67 4.02 -0.31
C GLY A 235 17.41 5.32 0.44
N TYR A 236 17.13 6.33 -0.31
CA TYR A 236 16.74 7.64 0.21
C TYR A 236 15.48 8.11 -0.48
N ALA A 237 14.67 8.74 0.28
CA ALA A 237 13.39 9.20 -0.15
C ALA A 237 13.09 10.59 0.41
N ASN A 238 12.75 11.61 -0.48
CA ASN A 238 12.24 12.92 -0.12
C ASN A 238 10.94 13.24 -0.86
N TRP A 239 9.80 13.39 -0.24
CA TRP A 239 8.56 13.83 -0.85
C TRP A 239 8.12 15.15 -0.31
N GLN A 240 7.55 15.88 -1.22
CA GLN A 240 7.01 17.18 -0.95
C GLN A 240 5.58 17.21 -1.45
N GLY A 241 4.72 17.92 -0.76
CA GLY A 241 3.33 18.00 -1.15
C GLY A 241 2.59 19.08 -0.39
N ASN A 242 1.39 19.37 -0.84
CA ASN A 242 0.42 20.19 -0.14
C ASN A 242 -0.86 19.39 0.10
N TRP A 243 -1.58 19.74 1.13
CA TRP A 243 -2.90 19.20 1.38
C TRP A 243 -3.75 20.19 2.17
N LYS A 244 -5.04 20.06 1.98
CA LYS A 244 -6.03 20.80 2.76
C LYS A 244 -7.11 19.83 3.18
N GLU A 245 -7.52 19.90 4.43
CA GLU A 245 -8.58 19.07 4.99
C GLU A 245 -9.57 19.96 5.72
N GLN A 246 -10.84 19.73 5.53
CA GLN A 246 -11.92 20.38 6.25
C GLN A 246 -12.79 19.32 6.90
N ASP A 247 -12.92 19.43 8.22
CA ASP A 247 -13.79 18.62 9.06
C ASP A 247 -14.92 19.48 9.60
N ILE A 248 -16.13 18.95 9.59
CA ILE A 248 -17.31 19.56 10.17
C ILE A 248 -18.02 18.52 11.02
N ALA A 249 -18.14 18.76 12.31
CA ALA A 249 -18.95 17.96 13.24
C ALA A 249 -20.17 18.77 13.67
N THR A 250 -21.35 18.18 13.53
CA THR A 250 -22.62 18.77 13.97
C THR A 250 -23.23 17.83 15.01
N ASN A 251 -23.35 18.31 16.24
CA ASN A 251 -24.01 17.61 17.33
C ASN A 251 -25.44 18.13 17.50
N TYR A 252 -26.42 17.23 17.39
CA TYR A 252 -27.84 17.53 17.49
C TYR A 252 -28.32 17.20 18.91
N VAL A 253 -28.61 18.22 19.72
CA VAL A 253 -29.12 18.05 21.10
C VAL A 253 -30.61 18.32 21.08
N SER A 254 -31.43 17.31 21.42
CA SER A 254 -32.87 17.46 21.52
C SER A 254 -33.23 18.38 22.72
N GLY A 255 -34.21 19.25 22.56
CA GLY A 255 -34.75 20.06 23.66
C GLY A 255 -35.37 19.18 24.76
N ASN A 256 -35.34 19.65 26.00
CA ASN A 256 -35.83 18.92 27.17
C ASN A 256 -37.36 18.87 27.32
N GLN A 257 -38.12 19.53 26.41
CA GLN A 257 -39.60 19.58 26.46
C GLN A 257 -40.19 19.13 25.12
N ALA A 258 -41.41 18.58 25.17
CA ALA A 258 -42.12 18.16 23.97
C ALA A 258 -42.52 19.40 23.13
N GLY A 259 -41.82 19.61 22.03
CA GLY A 259 -41.99 20.76 21.13
C GLY A 259 -40.78 21.64 20.95
N ASP A 260 -39.71 21.43 21.72
CA ASP A 260 -38.43 22.13 21.54
C ASP A 260 -37.72 21.71 20.27
N ASN A 261 -37.26 22.69 19.48
CA ASN A 261 -36.38 22.43 18.35
C ASN A 261 -35.01 21.92 18.86
N ALA A 262 -34.42 20.97 18.12
CA ALA A 262 -33.08 20.52 18.41
C ALA A 262 -32.08 21.67 18.28
N THR A 263 -31.20 21.83 19.30
CA THR A 263 -30.08 22.74 19.19
C THR A 263 -28.94 22.10 18.45
N ASN A 264 -28.41 22.77 17.45
CA ASN A 264 -27.32 22.28 16.61
C ASN A 264 -26.02 22.94 17.06
N TYR A 265 -25.11 22.18 17.60
CA TYR A 265 -23.74 22.59 17.90
C TYR A 265 -22.83 22.18 16.76
N ILE A 266 -22.28 23.17 16.05
CA ILE A 266 -21.44 22.90 14.86
C ILE A 266 -20.00 23.29 15.20
N ALA A 267 -19.07 22.41 14.97
CA ALA A 267 -17.64 22.69 15.01
C ALA A 267 -17.04 22.37 13.64
N SER A 268 -16.33 23.32 13.06
CA SER A 268 -15.61 23.13 11.81
C SER A 268 -14.13 23.46 11.98
N SER A 269 -13.27 22.67 11.41
CA SER A 269 -11.84 22.94 11.36
C SER A 269 -11.33 22.75 9.94
N THR A 270 -10.54 23.70 9.46
CA THR A 270 -9.82 23.62 8.20
C THR A 270 -8.34 23.65 8.49
N LEU A 271 -7.64 22.60 8.07
CA LEU A 271 -6.19 22.48 8.13
C LEU A 271 -5.66 22.69 6.72
N ASP A 272 -4.77 23.64 6.52
CA ASP A 272 -4.21 24.03 5.22
C ASP A 272 -2.68 23.95 5.28
N CYS A 273 -2.14 22.83 4.86
CA CYS A 273 -0.70 22.59 4.75
C CYS A 273 -0.22 22.96 3.33
N LYS A 274 0.45 24.11 3.22
CA LYS A 274 0.96 24.59 1.94
C LYS A 274 2.20 23.86 1.46
N HIS A 275 2.97 23.30 2.40
CA HIS A 275 4.18 22.56 2.08
C HIS A 275 4.51 21.61 3.22
N SER A 276 4.43 20.32 2.96
CA SER A 276 4.95 19.25 3.80
C SER A 276 6.08 18.54 3.10
N TYR A 277 7.01 18.03 3.83
CA TYR A 277 8.03 17.15 3.29
C TYR A 277 8.28 15.99 4.24
N TYR A 278 8.79 14.91 3.71
CA TYR A 278 9.06 13.66 4.39
C TYR A 278 10.33 13.07 3.82
N ASP A 279 11.27 12.96 4.65
CA ASP A 279 12.54 12.34 4.37
C ASP A 279 12.55 10.92 4.93
N ARG A 280 12.94 9.98 4.09
CA ARG A 280 13.13 8.60 4.52
C ARG A 280 14.48 8.09 4.06
N PHE A 281 15.27 7.64 4.98
CA PHE A 281 16.47 6.88 4.71
C PHE A 281 16.27 5.44 5.18
N TYR A 282 16.62 4.45 4.35
CA TYR A 282 16.52 3.05 4.71
C TYR A 282 17.71 2.26 4.18
N TRP A 283 18.05 1.19 4.90
CA TRP A 283 19.20 0.35 4.61
C TRP A 283 18.92 -1.10 4.95
N SER A 284 19.64 -2.01 4.29
CA SER A 284 19.74 -3.39 4.76
C SER A 284 21.07 -4.00 4.40
N ALA A 285 21.52 -4.94 5.23
CA ALA A 285 22.68 -5.79 5.00
C ALA A 285 22.36 -7.20 5.46
N GLY A 286 22.83 -8.21 4.73
CA GLY A 286 22.60 -9.60 5.10
C GLY A 286 23.45 -10.58 4.33
N ALA A 287 23.44 -11.81 4.80
CA ALA A 287 24.13 -12.91 4.13
C ALA A 287 23.40 -14.23 4.29
N ASP A 288 23.45 -15.05 3.24
CA ASP A 288 23.01 -16.45 3.24
C ASP A 288 24.21 -17.37 3.04
N LEU A 289 24.26 -18.46 3.79
CA LEU A 289 25.21 -19.55 3.62
C LEU A 289 24.45 -20.84 3.23
N ALA A 290 24.72 -21.36 2.05
CA ALA A 290 24.29 -22.69 1.66
C ALA A 290 25.20 -23.73 2.36
N LEU A 291 24.73 -24.29 3.48
CA LEU A 291 25.45 -25.35 4.20
C LEU A 291 25.66 -26.57 3.29
N THR A 292 24.57 -26.97 2.62
CA THR A 292 24.51 -27.98 1.57
C THR A 292 23.66 -27.51 0.40
N GLU A 293 23.48 -28.31 -0.64
CA GLU A 293 22.55 -28.01 -1.74
C GLU A 293 21.07 -27.93 -1.25
N LYS A 294 20.77 -28.57 -0.12
CA LYS A 294 19.42 -28.69 0.45
C LYS A 294 19.21 -27.87 1.73
N GLN A 295 20.27 -27.25 2.27
CA GLN A 295 20.20 -26.53 3.55
C GLN A 295 20.82 -25.15 3.44
N THR A 296 20.13 -24.14 3.95
CA THR A 296 20.58 -22.74 3.94
C THR A 296 20.27 -22.09 5.28
N ILE A 297 21.24 -21.35 5.81
CA ILE A 297 21.03 -20.41 6.91
C ILE A 297 21.25 -19.00 6.40
N GLY A 298 20.69 -18.01 7.07
CA GLY A 298 20.96 -16.62 6.75
C GLY A 298 20.60 -15.70 7.89
N VAL A 299 21.18 -14.50 7.83
CA VAL A 299 20.91 -13.39 8.74
C VAL A 299 20.79 -12.11 7.93
N LYS A 300 19.87 -11.25 8.33
CA LYS A 300 19.65 -9.93 7.73
C LYS A 300 19.39 -8.92 8.83
N TYR A 301 20.00 -7.76 8.69
CA TYR A 301 19.68 -6.56 9.43
C TYR A 301 19.11 -5.53 8.48
N ASP A 302 18.02 -4.91 8.83
CA ASP A 302 17.42 -3.79 8.10
C ASP A 302 16.92 -2.72 9.06
N GLY A 303 16.85 -1.51 8.56
CA GLY A 303 16.33 -0.38 9.30
C GLY A 303 15.93 0.77 8.41
N TYR A 304 15.19 1.69 9.00
CA TYR A 304 14.82 2.96 8.38
C TYR A 304 14.73 4.07 9.42
N ASN A 305 14.78 5.28 8.93
CA ASN A 305 14.49 6.50 9.65
C ASN A 305 13.57 7.37 8.79
N ILE A 306 12.54 7.94 9.40
CA ILE A 306 11.57 8.84 8.76
C ILE A 306 11.52 10.14 9.54
N HIS A 307 11.51 11.27 8.83
CA HIS A 307 11.31 12.59 9.39
C HIS A 307 10.33 13.36 8.52
N GLN A 308 9.20 13.79 9.10
CA GLN A 308 8.13 14.46 8.39
C GLN A 308 7.55 15.63 9.18
N PRO A 309 8.04 16.84 9.01
CA PRO A 309 7.41 18.04 9.50
C PRO A 309 6.27 18.50 8.57
N MET A 310 5.14 18.85 9.19
CA MET A 310 3.94 19.30 8.50
C MET A 310 3.44 20.61 9.15
N PRO A 311 3.96 21.77 8.76
CA PRO A 311 3.41 23.05 9.20
C PRO A 311 2.09 23.33 8.47
N PHE A 312 1.07 23.77 9.19
CA PHE A 312 -0.22 24.10 8.60
C PHE A 312 -0.87 25.28 9.30
N LYS A 313 -1.65 26.03 8.53
CA LYS A 313 -2.56 27.01 9.09
C LYS A 313 -3.86 26.30 9.46
N MET A 314 -4.34 26.52 10.66
CA MET A 314 -5.65 26.08 11.09
C MET A 314 -6.61 27.25 11.16
N THR A 315 -7.83 27.03 10.70
CA THR A 315 -8.96 27.94 10.88
C THR A 315 -10.13 27.11 11.36
N SER A 316 -10.63 27.42 12.55
CA SER A 316 -11.75 26.68 13.13
C SER A 316 -12.84 27.68 13.54
N TYR A 317 -14.09 27.24 13.50
CA TYR A 317 -15.21 28.00 14.08
C TYR A 317 -16.15 27.06 14.81
N ALA A 318 -16.79 27.58 15.85
CA ALA A 318 -17.89 26.94 16.53
C ALA A 318 -19.16 27.79 16.37
N MET A 319 -20.30 27.10 16.22
CA MET A 319 -21.61 27.72 16.05
C MET A 319 -22.66 27.02 16.91
N THR A 320 -23.59 27.78 17.43
CA THR A 320 -24.83 27.25 18.01
C THR A 320 -25.98 27.66 17.09
N ASN A 321 -26.65 26.69 16.48
CA ASN A 321 -27.57 26.87 15.36
C ASN A 321 -26.89 27.68 14.23
N ASP A 322 -27.37 28.90 13.94
CA ASP A 322 -26.83 29.78 12.91
C ASP A 322 -25.96 30.92 13.46
N HIS A 323 -25.67 30.91 14.76
CA HIS A 323 -24.87 31.93 15.42
C HIS A 323 -23.42 31.43 15.60
N VAL A 324 -22.45 32.22 15.13
CA VAL A 324 -21.03 31.95 15.37
C VAL A 324 -20.66 32.30 16.82
N ASP A 325 -20.21 31.30 17.56
CA ASP A 325 -19.81 31.43 18.95
C ASP A 325 -18.34 31.80 19.10
N ASP A 326 -17.47 31.27 18.26
CA ASP A 326 -16.04 31.56 18.25
C ASP A 326 -15.42 31.30 16.88
N ASN A 327 -14.43 32.09 16.52
CA ASN A 327 -13.49 31.84 15.44
C ASN A 327 -12.11 31.69 16.04
N VAL A 328 -11.37 30.67 15.59
CA VAL A 328 -10.03 30.37 16.05
C VAL A 328 -9.10 30.26 14.86
N THR A 329 -7.99 30.96 14.89
CA THR A 329 -6.94 30.82 13.89
C THR A 329 -5.64 30.40 14.55
N GLY A 330 -4.87 29.56 13.87
CA GLY A 330 -3.61 29.08 14.40
C GLY A 330 -2.60 28.72 13.33
N ASN A 331 -1.32 28.75 13.74
CA ASN A 331 -0.21 28.24 12.96
C ASN A 331 0.37 27.04 13.70
N ASN A 332 -0.07 25.86 13.31
CA ASN A 332 0.24 24.61 13.98
C ASN A 332 1.28 23.83 13.17
N LYS A 333 1.93 22.89 13.82
CA LYS A 333 2.88 21.98 13.16
C LYS A 333 2.71 20.59 13.73
N PHE A 334 2.55 19.61 12.86
CA PHE A 334 2.78 18.21 13.19
C PHE A 334 4.21 17.82 12.82
N LEU A 335 4.82 16.98 13.64
CA LEU A 335 6.10 16.38 13.41
C LEU A 335 5.95 14.87 13.56
N TYR A 336 6.19 14.14 12.50
CA TYR A 336 6.27 12.70 12.56
C TYR A 336 7.73 12.27 12.44
N TYR A 337 8.20 11.51 13.42
CA TYR A 337 9.52 10.90 13.44
C TYR A 337 9.37 9.43 13.78
N ASP A 338 10.00 8.56 12.99
CA ASP A 338 9.89 7.11 13.14
C ASP A 338 11.21 6.45 12.75
N TRP A 339 11.66 5.49 13.54
CA TRP A 339 12.76 4.63 13.15
C TRP A 339 12.53 3.19 13.61
N GLN A 340 13.08 2.27 12.83
CA GLN A 340 13.04 0.85 13.13
C GLN A 340 14.39 0.19 12.85
N HIS A 341 14.77 -0.72 13.73
CA HIS A 341 15.85 -1.67 13.54
C HIS A 341 15.29 -3.08 13.64
N HIS A 342 15.61 -3.93 12.69
CA HIS A 342 15.13 -5.30 12.63
C HIS A 342 16.28 -6.25 12.28
N VAL A 343 16.45 -7.28 13.09
CA VAL A 343 17.34 -8.41 12.84
C VAL A 343 16.48 -9.64 12.61
N ASN A 344 16.67 -10.30 11.49
CA ASN A 344 16.02 -11.57 11.18
C ASN A 344 17.08 -12.64 10.91
N ALA A 345 16.87 -13.83 11.44
CA ALA A 345 17.66 -15.03 11.14
C ALA A 345 16.76 -16.15 10.67
N PHE A 346 17.24 -17.00 9.78
CA PHE A 346 16.47 -18.15 9.32
C PHE A 346 17.33 -19.39 9.09
N TYR A 347 16.67 -20.53 9.18
CA TYR A 347 17.14 -21.81 8.67
C TYR A 347 16.09 -22.41 7.75
N GLN A 348 16.49 -22.92 6.59
CA GLN A 348 15.67 -23.73 5.69
C GLN A 348 16.40 -25.00 5.29
N GLY A 349 15.75 -26.17 5.48
CA GLY A 349 16.35 -27.46 5.15
C GLY A 349 15.36 -28.41 4.51
N TYR A 350 15.84 -29.18 3.52
CA TYR A 350 15.13 -30.30 2.91
C TYR A 350 15.78 -31.59 3.34
N TYR A 351 15.02 -32.55 3.92
CA TYR A 351 15.48 -33.82 4.43
C TYR A 351 14.80 -34.96 3.66
N GLY A 352 15.60 -35.70 2.92
CA GLY A 352 15.09 -36.64 1.93
C GLY A 352 14.28 -35.92 0.85
N GLU A 353 13.18 -36.53 0.41
CA GLU A 353 12.22 -35.98 -0.55
C GLU A 353 10.92 -35.50 0.10
N LYS A 354 10.75 -35.81 1.39
CA LYS A 354 9.45 -35.67 2.10
C LYS A 354 9.38 -34.46 3.02
N TRP A 355 10.50 -34.04 3.63
CA TRP A 355 10.49 -33.01 4.64
C TRP A 355 11.10 -31.70 4.17
N LYS A 356 10.37 -30.60 4.42
CA LYS A 356 10.89 -29.24 4.35
C LYS A 356 10.70 -28.58 5.72
N LEU A 357 11.78 -28.17 6.36
CA LEU A 357 11.78 -27.50 7.65
C LEU A 357 12.20 -26.03 7.47
N ASN A 358 11.51 -25.12 8.14
CA ASN A 358 11.87 -23.70 8.21
C ASN A 358 11.80 -23.24 9.66
N PHE A 359 12.80 -22.48 10.09
CA PHE A 359 12.84 -21.79 11.37
C PHE A 359 13.19 -20.33 11.13
N PHE A 360 12.51 -19.43 11.83
CA PHE A 360 12.71 -17.99 11.74
C PHE A 360 12.80 -17.42 13.13
N GLY A 361 13.66 -16.42 13.30
CA GLY A 361 13.80 -15.66 14.53
C GLY A 361 13.93 -14.17 14.21
N ASP A 362 13.24 -13.34 14.98
CA ASP A 362 13.14 -11.91 14.76
C ASP A 362 13.40 -11.14 16.05
N PHE A 363 14.14 -10.04 15.92
CA PHE A 363 14.23 -9.01 16.92
C PHE A 363 13.94 -7.66 16.28
N VAL A 364 12.96 -6.92 16.80
CA VAL A 364 12.61 -5.59 16.31
C VAL A 364 12.70 -4.59 17.46
N LYS A 365 13.33 -3.46 17.19
CA LYS A 365 13.29 -2.27 18.04
C LYS A 365 12.76 -1.12 17.19
N LEU A 366 11.75 -0.40 17.69
CA LEU A 366 11.15 0.72 16.98
C LEU A 366 10.83 1.87 17.93
N HIS A 367 10.74 3.05 17.36
CA HIS A 367 10.34 4.28 18.04
C HIS A 367 9.50 5.12 17.08
N THR A 368 8.40 5.65 17.57
CA THR A 368 7.54 6.57 16.82
C THR A 368 7.25 7.79 17.70
N GLU A 369 7.40 8.98 17.14
CA GLU A 369 7.01 10.25 17.75
C GLU A 369 6.05 11.00 16.83
N GLN A 370 4.98 11.54 17.39
CA GLN A 370 3.95 12.33 16.68
C GLN A 370 3.79 13.69 17.34
N GLY A 371 4.84 14.50 17.32
CA GLY A 371 4.86 15.80 17.96
C GLY A 371 3.81 16.76 17.40
N GLN A 372 3.09 17.44 18.25
CA GLN A 372 2.08 18.45 17.92
C GLN A 372 2.45 19.76 18.59
N PHE A 373 2.68 20.79 17.77
CA PHE A 373 2.98 22.14 18.19
C PHE A 373 1.78 23.00 17.84
N VAL A 374 1.05 23.41 18.85
CA VAL A 374 -0.21 24.17 18.72
C VAL A 374 0.01 25.60 19.14
N ASP A 375 -0.43 26.54 18.30
CA ASP A 375 -0.41 27.98 18.57
C ASP A 375 -1.63 28.62 17.92
N GLU A 376 -2.68 28.85 18.71
CA GLU A 376 -4.02 29.22 18.27
C GLU A 376 -4.55 30.40 19.07
N ILE A 377 -5.32 31.30 18.43
CA ILE A 377 -5.94 32.45 19.03
C ILE A 377 -7.46 32.41 18.82
N SER A 378 -8.23 32.61 19.87
CA SER A 378 -9.69 32.77 19.86
C SER A 378 -10.07 34.24 19.63
N GLU A 379 -10.83 34.50 18.55
CA GLU A 379 -11.36 35.87 18.27
C GLU A 379 -12.42 36.31 19.28
N LYS A 380 -13.21 35.36 19.79
CA LYS A 380 -14.21 35.64 20.85
C LYS A 380 -13.55 36.20 22.11
N ASN A 381 -12.45 35.59 22.55
CA ASN A 381 -11.75 36.05 23.75
C ASN A 381 -11.17 37.46 23.55
N LEU A 382 -10.59 37.74 22.38
CA LEU A 382 -10.11 39.07 22.03
C LEU A 382 -11.24 40.09 21.98
N ALA A 383 -12.39 39.75 21.38
CA ALA A 383 -13.57 40.63 21.33
C ALA A 383 -14.16 40.93 22.73
N ASN A 384 -14.00 40.00 23.67
CA ASN A 384 -14.41 40.16 25.06
C ASN A 384 -13.38 40.96 25.91
N GLY A 385 -12.33 41.49 25.29
CA GLY A 385 -11.31 42.30 25.98
C GLY A 385 -10.26 41.48 26.73
N VAL A 386 -10.18 40.19 26.51
CA VAL A 386 -9.12 39.30 27.02
C VAL A 386 -7.82 39.66 26.30
N SER A 387 -6.69 39.65 27.02
CA SER A 387 -5.38 39.93 26.43
C SER A 387 -5.05 38.88 25.37
N GLU A 388 -4.21 39.23 24.35
CA GLU A 388 -3.81 38.28 23.31
C GLU A 388 -3.11 37.07 23.92
N GLU A 389 -2.32 37.21 24.96
CA GLU A 389 -1.63 36.14 25.64
C GLU A 389 -2.61 35.14 26.30
N GLU A 390 -3.67 35.65 26.93
CA GLU A 390 -4.73 34.82 27.55
C GLU A 390 -5.69 34.23 26.49
N ALA A 391 -5.95 34.94 25.36
CA ALA A 391 -6.72 34.44 24.24
C ALA A 391 -5.99 33.38 23.44
N ARG A 392 -4.64 33.29 23.58
CA ARG A 392 -3.76 32.36 22.89
C ARG A 392 -3.71 31.02 23.61
N ASN A 393 -4.00 29.96 22.87
CA ASN A 393 -3.78 28.59 23.32
C ASN A 393 -2.50 28.02 22.68
N LYS A 394 -1.41 28.04 23.46
CA LYS A 394 -0.11 27.56 22.98
C LYS A 394 0.39 26.44 23.86
N PHE A 395 0.71 25.30 23.20
CA PHE A 395 1.26 24.13 23.88
C PHE A 395 1.96 23.19 22.89
N THR A 396 2.74 22.28 23.45
CA THR A 396 3.32 21.15 22.74
C THR A 396 2.77 19.86 23.35
N LEU A 397 2.37 18.92 22.50
CA LEU A 397 2.03 17.56 22.86
C LEU A 397 2.97 16.61 22.11
N LEU A 398 3.66 15.73 22.85
CA LEU A 398 4.64 14.79 22.32
C LEU A 398 4.22 13.33 22.59
N PRO A 399 3.31 12.75 21.78
CA PRO A 399 3.05 11.33 21.82
C PRO A 399 4.25 10.54 21.27
N GLN A 400 4.76 9.64 22.08
CA GLN A 400 5.90 8.78 21.75
C GLN A 400 5.55 7.32 22.04
N SER A 401 6.08 6.40 21.26
CA SER A 401 5.94 4.97 21.48
C SER A 401 7.26 4.25 21.20
N ASP A 402 7.77 3.53 22.18
CA ASP A 402 8.95 2.68 22.10
C ASP A 402 8.54 1.21 22.08
N GLY A 403 8.95 0.48 21.06
CA GLY A 403 8.63 -0.92 20.88
C GLY A 403 9.82 -1.85 20.92
N THR A 404 9.63 -3.01 21.52
CA THR A 404 10.58 -4.13 21.44
C THR A 404 9.80 -5.41 21.21
N ILE A 405 10.18 -6.16 20.18
CA ILE A 405 9.52 -7.39 19.79
C ILE A 405 10.56 -8.50 19.63
N TRP A 406 10.26 -9.67 20.16
CA TRP A 406 10.96 -10.92 19.89
C TRP A 406 9.95 -11.86 19.23
N GLY A 407 10.34 -12.43 18.09
CA GLY A 407 9.52 -13.37 17.35
C GLY A 407 10.27 -14.66 17.04
N ALA A 408 9.56 -15.77 17.05
CA ALA A 408 10.08 -17.07 16.59
C ALA A 408 8.96 -17.84 15.88
N LYS A 409 9.28 -18.49 14.75
CA LYS A 409 8.34 -19.32 14.00
C LYS A 409 9.03 -20.57 13.49
N ALA A 410 8.40 -21.71 13.66
CA ALA A 410 8.84 -22.99 13.13
C ALA A 410 7.75 -23.57 12.24
N ARG A 411 8.11 -24.09 11.07
CA ARG A 411 7.18 -24.73 10.12
C ARG A 411 7.79 -25.97 9.51
N ALA A 412 7.07 -27.05 9.52
CA ALA A 412 7.39 -28.31 8.86
C ALA A 412 6.35 -28.65 7.79
N ASN A 413 6.81 -28.98 6.60
CA ASN A 413 5.97 -29.54 5.54
C ASN A 413 6.40 -30.98 5.29
N TYR A 414 5.46 -31.89 5.37
CA TYR A 414 5.65 -33.32 5.14
C TYR A 414 4.87 -33.78 3.90
N THR A 415 5.56 -34.22 2.88
CA THR A 415 4.97 -34.84 1.68
C THR A 415 4.71 -36.32 1.97
N ILE A 416 3.44 -36.65 2.21
CA ILE A 416 3.03 -38.05 2.48
C ILE A 416 3.22 -38.86 1.22
N ASN A 417 2.69 -38.38 0.09
CA ASN A 417 2.85 -38.90 -1.27
C ASN A 417 2.57 -37.77 -2.31
N ASP A 418 2.57 -38.10 -3.59
CA ASP A 418 2.39 -37.15 -4.69
C ASP A 418 1.03 -36.40 -4.65
N LYS A 419 0.07 -36.91 -3.88
CA LYS A 419 -1.28 -36.33 -3.76
C LYS A 419 -1.56 -35.71 -2.42
N GLN A 420 -0.78 -36.01 -1.40
CA GLN A 420 -1.09 -35.65 -0.01
C GLN A 420 0.09 -35.00 0.68
N SER A 421 -0.17 -33.92 1.39
CA SER A 421 0.82 -33.25 2.22
C SER A 421 0.22 -32.74 3.53
N LEU A 422 1.03 -32.71 4.56
CA LEU A 422 0.73 -32.17 5.86
C LEU A 422 1.72 -31.05 6.15
N MET A 423 1.22 -29.91 6.54
CA MET A 423 1.99 -28.77 7.05
C MET A 423 1.59 -28.54 8.49
N PHE A 424 2.55 -28.27 9.37
CA PHE A 424 2.27 -27.89 10.77
C PHE A 424 3.41 -27.04 11.31
N GLY A 425 3.11 -26.32 12.38
CA GLY A 425 4.10 -25.42 12.96
C GLY A 425 3.61 -24.69 14.19
N GLY A 426 4.46 -23.81 14.70
CA GLY A 426 4.18 -22.94 15.82
C GLY A 426 4.86 -21.59 15.65
N GLU A 427 4.32 -20.61 16.34
CA GLU A 427 4.77 -19.23 16.34
C GLU A 427 4.67 -18.66 17.75
N TYR A 428 5.65 -17.86 18.15
CA TYR A 428 5.65 -17.13 19.42
C TYR A 428 6.16 -15.72 19.20
N ASN A 429 5.45 -14.74 19.76
CA ASN A 429 5.86 -13.34 19.78
C ASN A 429 5.72 -12.77 21.18
N TYR A 430 6.76 -12.13 21.67
CA TYR A 430 6.74 -11.28 22.86
C TYR A 430 6.85 -9.83 22.43
N VAL A 431 5.93 -8.99 22.91
CA VAL A 431 5.84 -7.56 22.60
C VAL A 431 5.92 -6.76 23.88
N LYS A 432 6.79 -5.75 23.93
CA LYS A 432 6.76 -4.67 24.92
C LYS A 432 6.59 -3.35 24.18
N SER A 433 5.53 -2.61 24.49
CA SER A 433 5.29 -1.24 24.02
C SER A 433 5.24 -0.30 25.22
N GLU A 434 6.00 0.78 25.15
CA GLU A 434 5.96 1.86 26.13
C GLU A 434 5.51 3.13 25.42
N SER A 435 4.38 3.70 25.83
CA SER A 435 3.77 4.87 25.19
C SER A 435 3.67 6.00 26.19
N ARG A 436 4.08 7.20 25.76
CA ARG A 436 3.99 8.46 26.52
C ARG A 436 3.31 9.51 25.66
N ALA A 437 2.62 10.44 26.30
CA ALA A 437 2.10 11.65 25.67
C ALA A 437 2.22 12.79 26.69
N ASP A 438 3.16 13.68 26.47
CA ASP A 438 3.52 14.74 27.40
C ASP A 438 3.05 16.11 26.89
N TYR A 439 2.28 16.83 27.73
CA TYR A 439 1.86 18.20 27.49
C TYR A 439 2.86 19.20 28.09
N THR A 440 3.23 20.20 27.32
CA THR A 440 4.07 21.31 27.78
C THR A 440 3.46 22.65 27.32
N PRO A 441 3.05 23.55 28.24
CA PRO A 441 3.05 23.36 29.70
C PRO A 441 2.02 22.34 30.19
N ALA A 442 2.21 21.80 31.40
CA ALA A 442 1.45 20.67 31.93
C ALA A 442 -0.03 20.99 32.26
N ASP A 443 -0.39 22.26 32.36
CA ASP A 443 -1.76 22.75 32.60
C ASP A 443 -2.65 22.69 31.34
N LYS A 444 -2.06 22.46 30.14
CA LYS A 444 -2.77 22.43 28.87
C LYS A 444 -3.40 21.07 28.56
N GLY A 445 -3.08 20.05 29.31
CA GLY A 445 -3.65 18.73 29.15
C GLY A 445 -3.09 17.73 30.14
N THR A 446 -3.56 16.48 30.06
CA THR A 446 -3.12 15.42 30.95
C THR A 446 -2.10 14.53 30.26
N SER A 447 -0.86 14.59 30.74
CA SER A 447 0.20 13.66 30.27
C SER A 447 -0.11 12.22 30.67
N THR A 448 0.25 11.29 29.82
CA THR A 448 0.00 9.85 30.03
C THR A 448 1.26 9.03 29.80
N HIS A 449 1.43 7.98 30.61
CA HIS A 449 2.50 7.01 30.45
C HIS A 449 1.96 5.60 30.67
N SER A 450 2.09 4.73 29.69
CA SER A 450 1.61 3.37 29.75
C SER A 450 2.63 2.35 29.23
N ILE A 451 2.58 1.14 29.77
CA ILE A 451 3.36 0.00 29.29
C ILE A 451 2.41 -1.15 28.97
N THR A 452 2.47 -1.62 27.72
CA THR A 452 1.79 -2.84 27.27
C THR A 452 2.83 -3.95 27.12
N LYS A 453 2.51 -5.14 27.64
CA LYS A 453 3.26 -6.38 27.40
C LYS A 453 2.28 -7.42 26.88
N GLU A 454 2.67 -8.11 25.82
CA GLU A 454 1.85 -9.14 25.21
C GLU A 454 2.70 -10.36 24.85
N ASP A 455 2.24 -11.54 25.30
CA ASP A 455 2.70 -12.85 24.89
C ASP A 455 1.68 -13.43 23.92
N HIS A 456 2.09 -13.77 22.71
CA HIS A 456 1.26 -14.40 21.69
C HIS A 456 1.90 -15.71 21.24
N ALA A 457 1.21 -16.80 21.42
CA ALA A 457 1.62 -18.13 20.98
C ALA A 457 0.57 -18.72 20.04
N ALA A 458 1.01 -19.33 18.93
CA ALA A 458 0.12 -20.01 18.00
C ALA A 458 0.66 -21.38 17.60
N ALA A 459 -0.27 -22.32 17.40
CA ALA A 459 0.00 -23.62 16.80
C ALA A 459 -0.94 -23.81 15.61
N PHE A 460 -0.45 -24.36 14.50
CA PHE A 460 -1.25 -24.55 13.30
C PHE A 460 -0.92 -25.85 12.58
N ALA A 461 -1.93 -26.42 11.92
CA ALA A 461 -1.79 -27.59 11.05
C ALA A 461 -2.70 -27.43 9.84
N GLU A 462 -2.25 -27.91 8.69
CA GLU A 462 -2.99 -27.92 7.43
C GLU A 462 -2.72 -29.21 6.66
N TYR A 463 -3.79 -29.92 6.30
CA TYR A 463 -3.75 -31.09 5.45
C TYR A 463 -4.25 -30.75 4.05
N SER A 464 -3.54 -31.19 3.04
CA SER A 464 -3.88 -31.00 1.61
C SER A 464 -3.92 -32.35 0.90
N ILE A 465 -4.96 -32.54 0.07
CA ILE A 465 -5.12 -33.72 -0.79
C ILE A 465 -5.56 -33.32 -2.20
N ASP A 466 -4.91 -33.90 -3.21
CA ASP A 466 -5.25 -33.75 -4.64
C ASP A 466 -5.87 -35.06 -5.14
N PHE A 467 -7.16 -35.03 -5.45
CA PHE A 467 -7.91 -36.16 -6.05
C PHE A 467 -8.60 -35.71 -7.34
N LYS A 468 -7.78 -35.37 -8.33
CA LYS A 468 -8.22 -34.80 -9.61
C LYS A 468 -9.60 -35.32 -10.06
N PRO A 469 -10.50 -34.42 -10.52
CA PRO A 469 -10.28 -33.00 -10.82
C PRO A 469 -10.38 -32.05 -9.59
N PHE A 470 -10.49 -32.57 -8.38
CA PHE A 470 -10.62 -31.80 -7.14
C PHE A 470 -9.32 -31.76 -6.34
N SER A 471 -9.18 -30.73 -5.53
CA SER A 471 -8.23 -30.65 -4.42
C SER A 471 -8.91 -30.07 -3.18
N LEU A 472 -8.56 -30.58 -2.01
CA LEU A 472 -9.09 -30.18 -0.73
C LEU A 472 -7.94 -29.78 0.19
N ARG A 473 -8.12 -28.67 0.90
CA ARG A 473 -7.22 -28.22 1.96
C ARG A 473 -8.07 -27.92 3.21
N VAL A 474 -7.65 -28.43 4.35
CA VAL A 474 -8.27 -28.21 5.65
C VAL A 474 -7.19 -27.78 6.62
N GLY A 475 -7.38 -26.63 7.25
CA GLY A 475 -6.45 -26.07 8.21
C GLY A 475 -7.11 -25.71 9.53
N LEU A 476 -6.34 -25.76 10.60
CA LEU A 476 -6.72 -25.32 11.92
C LEU A 476 -5.56 -24.56 12.54
N ARG A 477 -5.86 -23.40 13.12
CA ARG A 477 -4.92 -22.59 13.89
C ARG A 477 -5.50 -22.31 15.27
N TYR A 478 -4.72 -22.57 16.31
CA TYR A 478 -4.99 -22.20 17.68
C TYR A 478 -4.11 -21.03 18.07
N GLU A 479 -4.66 -20.02 18.74
CA GLU A 479 -3.89 -18.90 19.29
C GLU A 479 -4.20 -18.70 20.76
N HIS A 480 -3.15 -18.43 21.52
CA HIS A 480 -3.17 -17.97 22.89
C HIS A 480 -2.53 -16.59 22.99
N VAL A 481 -3.22 -15.65 23.62
CA VAL A 481 -2.73 -14.28 23.85
C VAL A 481 -2.89 -13.95 25.34
N ASP A 482 -1.82 -13.46 25.97
CA ASP A 482 -1.81 -12.87 27.31
C ASP A 482 -1.31 -11.42 27.17
N SER A 483 -2.22 -10.44 27.31
CA SER A 483 -1.94 -9.01 27.11
C SER A 483 -2.19 -8.25 28.42
N ARG A 484 -1.23 -7.42 28.80
CA ARG A 484 -1.22 -6.65 30.06
C ARG A 484 -0.89 -5.19 29.75
N LEU A 485 -1.83 -4.31 30.00
CA LEU A 485 -1.66 -2.85 29.95
C LEU A 485 -1.59 -2.29 31.38
N LYS A 486 -0.57 -1.50 31.66
CA LYS A 486 -0.37 -0.81 32.93
C LYS A 486 -0.11 0.67 32.69
N TYR A 487 -0.85 1.53 33.37
CA TYR A 487 -0.55 2.96 33.42
C TYR A 487 0.44 3.23 34.58
N LEU A 488 1.42 4.09 34.30
CA LEU A 488 2.37 4.55 35.29
C LEU A 488 1.95 5.92 35.80
N LYS A 489 2.20 6.19 37.07
CA LYS A 489 2.02 7.55 37.63
C LYS A 489 3.15 8.44 37.14
N ASP A 490 2.84 9.72 36.88
CA ASP A 490 3.86 10.75 36.69
C ASP A 490 4.60 11.06 38.00
N GLU A 491 5.67 11.86 37.93
CA GLU A 491 6.44 12.27 39.10
C GLU A 491 5.62 13.12 40.10
N THR A 492 4.48 13.66 39.66
CA THR A 492 3.54 14.44 40.53
C THR A 492 2.53 13.54 41.25
N GLY A 493 2.58 12.19 41.01
CA GLY A 493 1.64 11.24 41.61
C GLY A 493 0.26 11.25 40.98
N ARG A 494 0.03 12.05 39.91
CA ARG A 494 -1.22 12.07 39.16
C ARG A 494 -1.16 10.98 38.08
N THR A 495 -2.21 10.21 38.00
CA THR A 495 -2.45 9.34 36.85
C THR A 495 -3.20 10.16 35.83
N GLY A 496 -2.66 10.23 34.62
CA GLY A 496 -3.26 10.95 33.53
C GLY A 496 -4.64 10.38 33.16
N ILE A 497 -5.69 11.09 33.53
CA ILE A 497 -7.06 10.82 33.13
C ILE A 497 -7.61 12.09 32.49
N GLY A 498 -7.97 12.02 31.22
CA GLY A 498 -8.93 12.98 30.69
C GLY A 498 -10.26 12.75 31.41
N ARG A 499 -10.67 13.66 32.27
CA ARG A 499 -12.02 13.63 32.85
C ARG A 499 -13.02 13.88 31.72
N ILE A 500 -13.72 12.84 31.31
CA ILE A 500 -15.02 13.03 30.67
C ILE A 500 -16.00 13.11 31.81
N GLY A 501 -16.68 14.25 31.95
CA GLY A 501 -17.50 14.67 33.08
C GLY A 501 -18.09 13.56 33.95
N SER A 502 -17.74 13.57 35.20
CA SER A 502 -18.36 12.71 36.22
C SER A 502 -18.98 13.57 37.30
N SER A 503 -20.31 13.59 37.40
CA SER A 503 -20.94 13.81 38.66
C SER A 503 -20.65 12.62 39.58
N GLU A 504 -19.98 12.86 40.70
CA GLU A 504 -19.70 11.86 41.71
C GLU A 504 -21.01 11.30 42.26
N ASN A 505 -21.20 9.99 42.12
CA ASN A 505 -21.98 9.18 43.03
C ASN A 505 -21.27 7.84 43.21
N GLU A 506 -20.48 7.78 44.29
CA GLU A 506 -20.01 6.51 44.85
C GLU A 506 -21.19 5.77 45.43
N ASN A 507 -21.45 4.57 44.89
CA ASN A 507 -21.92 3.34 45.57
C ASN A 507 -22.70 2.46 44.57
N SER A 508 -22.09 1.41 44.11
CA SER A 508 -22.63 0.04 44.18
C SER A 508 -21.71 -1.00 43.48
N GLU A 509 -21.13 -1.84 44.31
CA GLU A 509 -20.70 -3.16 43.87
C GLU A 509 -21.97 -4.01 43.63
N THR A 510 -22.16 -4.50 42.42
CA THR A 510 -22.79 -5.80 42.16
C THR A 510 -22.57 -6.19 40.71
N GLY A 511 -21.91 -7.34 40.50
CA GLY A 511 -21.78 -7.96 39.19
C GLY A 511 -23.11 -8.51 38.71
N THR A 512 -23.45 -8.23 37.49
CA THR A 512 -24.46 -8.98 36.73
C THR A 512 -24.09 -8.96 35.25
N THR A 513 -23.94 -10.15 34.69
CA THR A 513 -23.93 -10.43 33.27
C THR A 513 -25.27 -10.04 32.66
N GLY A 514 -25.29 -8.92 31.91
CA GLY A 514 -26.49 -8.47 31.22
C GLY A 514 -26.20 -8.29 29.75
N THR A 515 -26.96 -8.97 28.91
CA THR A 515 -27.09 -8.71 27.48
C THR A 515 -27.48 -7.25 27.26
N GLY A 516 -26.48 -6.43 26.84
CA GLY A 516 -26.66 -4.98 26.74
C GLY A 516 -27.42 -4.59 25.48
N THR A 517 -28.61 -4.08 25.68
CA THR A 517 -29.28 -3.20 24.72
C THR A 517 -28.40 -1.98 24.47
N ILE A 518 -28.16 -1.62 23.19
CA ILE A 518 -27.37 -0.42 22.81
C ILE A 518 -28.18 0.82 23.20
N GLY A 519 -27.98 1.27 24.43
CA GLY A 519 -28.46 2.57 24.90
C GLY A 519 -27.53 3.68 24.43
N THR A 520 -28.03 4.93 24.39
CA THR A 520 -27.28 6.17 24.26
C THR A 520 -26.23 6.22 25.38
N GLY A 521 -25.09 5.54 25.14
CA GLY A 521 -24.05 5.39 26.15
C GLY A 521 -23.22 6.65 26.27
N THR A 522 -23.50 7.43 27.29
CA THR A 522 -22.47 8.30 27.90
C THR A 522 -21.24 7.43 28.14
N LEU A 523 -20.08 7.80 27.58
CA LEU A 523 -18.82 7.11 27.89
C LEU A 523 -18.60 7.22 29.40
N GLN A 524 -18.90 6.16 30.16
CA GLN A 524 -18.56 6.13 31.58
C GLN A 524 -17.06 6.36 31.71
N ALA A 525 -16.67 7.31 32.58
CA ALA A 525 -15.29 7.59 32.89
C ALA A 525 -14.56 6.28 33.23
N ILE A 526 -13.71 5.82 32.33
CA ILE A 526 -12.91 4.63 32.58
C ILE A 526 -11.86 5.02 33.59
N SER A 527 -11.93 4.47 34.81
CA SER A 527 -10.89 4.66 35.80
C SER A 527 -9.56 4.18 35.22
N ALA A 528 -8.72 5.11 34.76
CA ALA A 528 -7.45 4.84 34.08
C ALA A 528 -6.39 4.17 34.98
N ASN A 529 -6.71 3.82 36.20
CA ASN A 529 -5.78 3.30 37.18
C ASN A 529 -5.78 1.78 37.31
N THR A 530 -6.76 1.09 36.70
CA THR A 530 -6.81 -0.36 36.83
C THR A 530 -5.97 -1.02 35.75
N PRO A 531 -4.93 -1.78 36.11
CA PRO A 531 -4.19 -2.58 35.13
C PRO A 531 -5.14 -3.52 34.39
N ILE A 532 -5.06 -3.52 33.05
CA ILE A 532 -5.88 -4.40 32.24
C ILE A 532 -5.09 -5.65 31.93
N HIS A 533 -5.67 -6.81 32.25
CA HIS A 533 -5.12 -8.12 31.93
C HIS A 533 -6.12 -8.91 31.12
N ARG A 534 -5.76 -9.31 29.92
CA ARG A 534 -6.63 -10.03 28.98
C ARG A 534 -5.99 -11.32 28.53
N LYS A 535 -6.79 -12.37 28.47
CA LYS A 535 -6.37 -13.67 27.94
C LYS A 535 -7.39 -14.15 26.91
N TYR A 536 -6.90 -14.52 25.75
CA TYR A 536 -7.70 -15.06 24.67
C TYR A 536 -7.18 -16.44 24.29
N ASN A 537 -8.12 -17.36 23.97
CA ASN A 537 -7.82 -18.71 23.47
C ASN A 537 -8.81 -19.02 22.36
N ASN A 538 -8.36 -18.95 21.11
CA ASN A 538 -9.25 -19.06 19.97
C ASN A 538 -8.77 -20.07 18.94
N LEU A 539 -9.74 -20.71 18.25
CA LEU A 539 -9.51 -21.64 17.16
C LEU A 539 -10.01 -21.05 15.85
N TYR A 540 -9.17 -21.09 14.82
CA TYR A 540 -9.46 -20.54 13.51
C TYR A 540 -9.40 -21.65 12.45
N PRO A 541 -10.54 -22.27 12.09
CA PRO A 541 -10.63 -23.23 10.99
C PRO A 541 -10.54 -22.54 9.64
N SER A 542 -9.98 -23.25 8.66
CA SER A 542 -9.96 -22.88 7.25
C SER A 542 -10.24 -24.08 6.36
N LEU A 543 -10.97 -23.85 5.27
CA LEU A 543 -11.32 -24.86 4.27
C LEU A 543 -11.16 -24.28 2.89
N LEU A 544 -10.60 -25.04 1.97
CA LEU A 544 -10.55 -24.72 0.55
C LEU A 544 -10.84 -25.96 -0.28
N LEU A 545 -11.89 -25.91 -1.07
CA LEU A 545 -12.20 -26.92 -2.10
C LEU A 545 -11.96 -26.28 -3.48
N SER A 546 -11.13 -26.90 -4.30
CA SER A 546 -10.87 -26.44 -5.67
C SER A 546 -11.22 -27.53 -6.67
N HIS A 547 -11.70 -27.12 -7.85
CA HIS A 547 -11.99 -28.00 -8.98
C HIS A 547 -11.35 -27.42 -10.25
N GLN A 548 -10.73 -28.27 -11.06
CA GLN A 548 -10.14 -27.88 -12.33
C GLN A 548 -10.50 -28.88 -13.44
N ALA A 549 -11.15 -28.37 -14.48
CA ALA A 549 -11.52 -29.15 -15.67
C ALA A 549 -11.16 -28.36 -16.94
N GLY A 550 -10.07 -28.75 -17.61
CA GLY A 550 -9.56 -28.08 -18.81
C GLY A 550 -9.22 -26.61 -18.56
N ARG A 551 -9.92 -25.69 -19.23
CA ARG A 551 -9.77 -24.23 -19.06
C ARG A 551 -10.61 -23.65 -17.94
N PHE A 552 -11.53 -24.40 -17.40
CA PHE A 552 -12.38 -23.97 -16.30
C PHE A 552 -11.76 -24.37 -14.97
N SER A 553 -11.64 -23.45 -14.05
CA SER A 553 -11.26 -23.71 -12.67
C SER A 553 -12.11 -22.90 -11.72
N GLN A 554 -12.46 -23.48 -10.59
CA GLN A 554 -13.23 -22.85 -9.55
C GLN A 554 -12.77 -23.29 -8.17
N SER A 555 -13.04 -22.47 -7.18
CA SER A 555 -12.81 -22.83 -5.77
C SER A 555 -13.83 -22.17 -4.86
N LEU A 556 -14.15 -22.88 -3.79
CA LEU A 556 -14.94 -22.41 -2.66
C LEU A 556 -14.05 -22.47 -1.42
N SER A 557 -14.01 -21.41 -0.65
CA SER A 557 -13.23 -21.34 0.57
C SER A 557 -14.00 -20.73 1.72
N TYR A 558 -13.67 -21.17 2.91
CA TYR A 558 -14.12 -20.61 4.18
C TYR A 558 -12.92 -20.40 5.08
N ARG A 559 -12.93 -19.30 5.85
CA ARG A 559 -11.93 -19.02 6.87
C ARG A 559 -12.55 -18.26 8.03
N SER A 560 -12.21 -18.65 9.26
CA SER A 560 -12.38 -17.84 10.45
C SER A 560 -11.09 -17.08 10.76
N SER A 561 -11.22 -15.84 11.23
CA SER A 561 -10.10 -14.98 11.62
C SER A 561 -10.50 -14.00 12.72
N GLU A 562 -9.53 -13.31 13.30
CA GLU A 562 -9.73 -12.31 14.34
C GLU A 562 -8.96 -11.03 14.03
N THR A 563 -9.53 -9.88 14.35
CA THR A 563 -8.84 -8.60 14.34
C THR A 563 -8.77 -8.05 15.74
N ARG A 564 -7.58 -8.00 16.31
CA ARG A 564 -7.33 -7.45 17.65
C ARG A 564 -7.19 -5.94 17.59
N PRO A 565 -7.67 -5.19 18.60
CA PRO A 565 -7.43 -3.76 18.68
C PRO A 565 -5.93 -3.43 18.66
N SER A 566 -5.56 -2.33 18.02
CA SER A 566 -4.19 -1.79 18.13
C SER A 566 -3.94 -1.24 19.53
N PHE A 567 -2.68 -1.08 19.90
CA PHE A 567 -2.33 -0.51 21.21
C PHE A 567 -2.77 0.95 21.33
N GLN A 568 -2.84 1.69 20.21
CA GLN A 568 -3.38 3.04 20.17
C GLN A 568 -4.89 3.08 20.43
N GLU A 569 -5.65 2.16 19.85
CA GLU A 569 -7.10 2.04 20.06
C GLU A 569 -7.45 1.67 21.50
N LEU A 570 -6.54 0.99 22.20
CA LEU A 570 -6.71 0.64 23.61
C LEU A 570 -6.24 1.74 24.58
N ASN A 571 -5.37 2.64 24.13
CA ASN A 571 -4.75 3.66 24.99
C ASN A 571 -5.71 4.81 25.28
N THR A 572 -6.06 5.00 26.56
CA THR A 572 -6.98 6.07 27.01
C THR A 572 -6.34 7.45 27.13
N GLY A 573 -5.09 7.61 26.68
CA GLY A 573 -4.45 8.93 26.55
C GLY A 573 -5.15 9.80 25.51
N THR A 574 -5.41 11.06 25.84
CA THR A 574 -6.07 12.01 24.94
C THR A 574 -5.06 12.63 23.99
N VAL A 575 -5.33 12.58 22.69
CA VAL A 575 -4.53 13.21 21.62
C VAL A 575 -5.33 14.37 21.03
N TYR A 576 -4.69 15.51 20.85
CA TYR A 576 -5.30 16.68 20.21
C TYR A 576 -5.42 16.45 18.70
N VAL A 577 -6.57 16.74 18.12
CA VAL A 577 -6.80 16.68 16.67
C VAL A 577 -6.96 18.09 16.11
N ASN A 578 -7.86 18.88 16.71
CA ASN A 578 -8.06 20.30 16.46
C ASN A 578 -8.75 20.93 17.67
N ARG A 579 -9.08 22.24 17.62
CA ARG A 579 -9.68 22.98 18.71
C ARG A 579 -10.91 22.31 19.32
N TYR A 580 -11.74 21.68 18.50
CA TYR A 580 -13.04 21.10 18.89
C TYR A 580 -13.05 19.57 18.77
N MET A 581 -11.92 18.94 18.48
CA MET A 581 -11.85 17.49 18.30
C MET A 581 -10.61 16.92 18.99
N ARG A 582 -10.81 15.89 19.75
CA ARG A 582 -9.77 15.09 20.40
C ARG A 582 -9.92 13.63 20.04
N GLN A 583 -8.88 12.86 20.21
CA GLN A 583 -8.91 11.41 20.03
C GLN A 583 -8.57 10.73 21.35
N ILE A 584 -9.32 9.68 21.69
CA ILE A 584 -9.12 8.88 22.90
C ILE A 584 -9.36 7.40 22.58
N GLY A 585 -8.48 6.52 23.03
CA GLY A 585 -8.69 5.08 22.89
C GLY A 585 -9.75 4.54 23.84
N ASN A 586 -10.18 3.32 23.58
CA ASN A 586 -11.14 2.60 24.41
C ASN A 586 -10.53 1.29 24.90
N SER A 587 -10.17 1.25 26.17
CA SER A 587 -9.57 0.07 26.80
C SER A 587 -10.54 -1.11 26.98
N LYS A 588 -11.84 -0.94 26.68
CA LYS A 588 -12.88 -2.00 26.76
C LYS A 588 -13.09 -2.73 25.43
N LEU A 589 -12.38 -2.34 24.35
CA LEU A 589 -12.56 -2.99 23.05
C LEU A 589 -12.25 -4.49 23.11
N GLU A 590 -13.15 -5.27 22.53
CA GLU A 590 -12.98 -6.71 22.32
C GLU A 590 -12.51 -7.00 20.89
N PRO A 591 -11.77 -8.10 20.64
CA PRO A 591 -11.38 -8.49 19.31
C PRO A 591 -12.58 -8.80 18.40
N SER A 592 -12.54 -8.32 17.16
CA SER A 592 -13.54 -8.63 16.13
C SER A 592 -13.33 -10.03 15.58
N GLN A 593 -14.36 -10.87 15.58
CA GLN A 593 -14.35 -12.21 14.97
C GLN A 593 -14.92 -12.16 13.57
N ARG A 594 -14.21 -12.70 12.61
CA ARG A 594 -14.54 -12.62 11.20
C ARG A 594 -14.70 -14.01 10.57
N HIS A 595 -15.74 -14.18 9.75
CA HIS A 595 -16.04 -15.38 8.97
C HIS A 595 -16.12 -14.99 7.49
N ASP A 596 -15.19 -15.47 6.68
CA ASP A 596 -15.10 -15.17 5.25
C ASP A 596 -15.48 -16.40 4.43
N PHE A 597 -16.44 -16.24 3.51
CA PHE A 597 -16.79 -17.20 2.48
C PHE A 597 -16.45 -16.61 1.13
N GLN A 598 -15.77 -17.37 0.29
CA GLN A 598 -15.39 -16.87 -1.03
C GLN A 598 -15.55 -17.95 -2.10
N TYR A 599 -16.11 -17.54 -3.22
CA TYR A 599 -16.15 -18.30 -4.46
C TYR A 599 -15.28 -17.61 -5.51
N GLN A 600 -14.47 -18.39 -6.22
CA GLN A 600 -13.68 -17.93 -7.34
C GLN A 600 -13.91 -18.85 -8.52
N ALA A 601 -13.99 -18.29 -9.73
CA ALA A 601 -14.03 -19.04 -10.97
C ALA A 601 -13.19 -18.37 -12.04
N SER A 602 -12.58 -19.14 -12.92
CA SER A 602 -11.89 -18.62 -14.09
C SER A 602 -12.12 -19.51 -15.31
N TYR A 603 -12.28 -18.88 -16.47
CA TYR A 603 -12.38 -19.55 -17.75
C TYR A 603 -11.58 -18.77 -18.81
N GLY A 604 -10.45 -19.34 -19.22
CA GLY A 604 -9.55 -18.65 -20.15
C GLY A 604 -9.04 -17.32 -19.56
N ASP A 605 -9.49 -16.22 -20.16
CA ASP A 605 -9.09 -14.85 -19.79
C ASP A 605 -10.11 -14.12 -18.91
N LEU A 606 -11.20 -14.80 -18.57
CA LEU A 606 -12.23 -14.32 -17.65
C LEU A 606 -11.95 -14.81 -16.23
N PHE A 607 -12.20 -13.94 -15.27
CA PHE A 607 -12.07 -14.21 -13.84
C PHE A 607 -13.26 -13.64 -13.09
N LEU A 608 -13.88 -14.43 -12.23
CA LEU A 608 -14.97 -14.05 -11.33
C LEU A 608 -14.57 -14.33 -9.91
N GLN A 609 -14.86 -13.42 -9.01
CA GLN A 609 -14.74 -13.59 -7.56
C GLN A 609 -16.02 -13.09 -6.91
N ALA A 610 -16.55 -13.83 -5.95
CA ALA A 610 -17.64 -13.41 -5.09
C ALA A 610 -17.29 -13.73 -3.64
N SER A 611 -17.69 -12.90 -2.72
CA SER A 611 -17.44 -13.10 -1.28
C SER A 611 -18.61 -12.68 -0.42
N TYR A 612 -18.69 -13.30 0.73
CA TYR A 612 -19.53 -12.91 1.83
C TYR A 612 -18.69 -12.93 3.10
N THR A 613 -18.74 -11.85 3.87
CA THR A 613 -18.02 -11.70 5.14
C THR A 613 -19.01 -11.33 6.23
N TYR A 614 -18.98 -12.06 7.32
CA TYR A 614 -19.68 -11.75 8.58
C TYR A 614 -18.63 -11.39 9.64
N VAL A 615 -18.83 -10.29 10.36
CA VAL A 615 -17.94 -9.85 11.43
C VAL A 615 -18.76 -9.63 12.70
N LYS A 616 -18.43 -10.34 13.76
CA LYS A 616 -18.95 -10.15 15.09
C LYS A 616 -18.04 -9.23 15.90
N ASP A 617 -18.59 -8.45 16.82
CA ASP A 617 -17.86 -7.48 17.66
C ASP A 617 -16.99 -6.53 16.83
N TYR A 618 -17.57 -5.99 15.74
CA TYR A 618 -16.85 -5.19 14.76
C TYR A 618 -16.30 -3.90 15.37
N ILE A 619 -14.97 -3.71 15.31
CA ILE A 619 -14.30 -2.50 15.79
C ILE A 619 -14.39 -1.40 14.74
N THR A 620 -14.99 -0.27 15.12
CA THR A 620 -15.07 0.91 14.26
C THR A 620 -14.85 2.19 15.05
N SER A 621 -14.40 3.27 14.37
CA SER A 621 -14.26 4.60 14.97
C SER A 621 -15.58 5.36 14.91
N ILE A 622 -15.88 6.07 15.97
CA ILE A 622 -17.06 6.93 16.12
C ILE A 622 -16.65 8.29 16.64
N ILE A 623 -17.54 9.28 16.51
CA ILE A 623 -17.40 10.57 17.17
C ILE A 623 -18.51 10.70 18.22
N THR A 624 -18.11 11.00 19.44
CA THR A 624 -19.04 11.27 20.55
C THR A 624 -18.86 12.71 21.05
N PRO A 625 -19.93 13.43 21.39
CA PRO A 625 -19.80 14.78 21.94
C PRO A 625 -19.22 14.70 23.35
N ASP A 626 -18.56 15.77 23.78
CA ASP A 626 -18.23 15.98 25.20
C ASP A 626 -19.51 16.29 25.98
N SER A 627 -19.60 15.79 27.22
CA SER A 627 -20.79 15.98 28.05
C SER A 627 -20.89 17.40 28.56
N ASP A 628 -19.77 18.09 28.75
CA ASP A 628 -19.68 19.41 29.37
C ASP A 628 -19.58 20.53 28.32
N ASP A 629 -19.12 20.19 27.10
CA ASP A 629 -18.99 21.10 25.97
C ASP A 629 -19.54 20.44 24.67
N PRO A 630 -20.81 20.67 24.32
CA PRO A 630 -21.45 20.08 23.16
C PRO A 630 -20.79 20.43 21.81
N GLN A 631 -19.94 21.45 21.76
CA GLN A 631 -19.17 21.83 20.55
C GLN A 631 -17.91 21.02 20.43
N THR A 632 -17.39 20.41 21.51
CA THR A 632 -16.24 19.52 21.48
C THR A 632 -16.65 18.07 21.27
N GLY A 633 -15.91 17.33 20.47
CA GLY A 633 -16.12 15.92 20.18
C GLY A 633 -14.86 15.07 20.43
N TYR A 634 -15.11 13.78 20.71
CA TYR A 634 -14.06 12.78 20.84
C TYR A 634 -14.17 11.75 19.73
N ILE A 635 -13.11 11.57 18.96
CA ILE A 635 -12.93 10.40 18.11
C ILE A 635 -12.51 9.25 19.03
N THR A 636 -13.27 8.17 19.03
CA THR A 636 -12.99 6.97 19.82
C THR A 636 -13.38 5.72 19.05
N TRP A 637 -13.14 4.55 19.61
CA TRP A 637 -13.49 3.28 18.99
C TRP A 637 -14.52 2.55 19.85
N THR A 638 -15.36 1.77 19.19
CA THR A 638 -16.36 0.91 19.85
C THR A 638 -16.50 -0.40 19.09
N ASN A 639 -17.01 -1.42 19.79
CA ASN A 639 -17.49 -2.63 19.14
C ASN A 639 -18.96 -2.45 18.74
N ILE A 640 -19.28 -2.78 17.50
CA ILE A 640 -20.64 -2.96 17.01
C ILE A 640 -20.93 -4.48 17.03
N ASP A 641 -22.13 -4.88 17.47
CA ASP A 641 -22.51 -6.28 17.64
C ASP A 641 -22.14 -7.12 16.43
N HIS A 642 -22.56 -6.71 15.24
CA HIS A 642 -22.13 -7.35 13.99
C HIS A 642 -22.28 -6.45 12.78
N CYS A 643 -21.50 -6.74 11.77
CA CYS A 643 -21.73 -6.27 10.41
C CYS A 643 -21.49 -7.41 9.42
N TRP A 644 -21.99 -7.26 8.21
CA TRP A 644 -21.69 -8.18 7.13
C TRP A 644 -21.57 -7.43 5.81
N ASN A 645 -20.80 -7.98 4.90
CA ASN A 645 -20.66 -7.44 3.56
C ASN A 645 -20.59 -8.56 2.53
N TRP A 646 -21.03 -8.25 1.32
CA TRP A 646 -20.81 -9.10 0.17
C TRP A 646 -20.24 -8.26 -0.97
N GLY A 647 -19.52 -8.93 -1.87
CA GLY A 647 -18.99 -8.30 -3.06
C GLY A 647 -18.79 -9.29 -4.18
N SER A 648 -18.85 -8.80 -5.39
CA SER A 648 -18.54 -9.56 -6.59
C SER A 648 -17.66 -8.75 -7.52
N PHE A 649 -16.74 -9.43 -8.16
CA PHE A 649 -15.75 -8.84 -9.05
C PHE A 649 -15.59 -9.69 -10.30
N LEU A 650 -15.64 -9.05 -11.48
CA LEU A 650 -15.41 -9.66 -12.78
C LEU A 650 -14.22 -8.99 -13.46
N GLY A 651 -13.27 -9.78 -13.92
CA GLY A 651 -12.09 -9.33 -14.65
C GLY A 651 -11.95 -10.03 -16.00
N PHE A 652 -11.55 -9.28 -16.99
CA PHE A 652 -11.19 -9.77 -18.31
C PHE A 652 -9.87 -9.14 -18.75
N ARG A 653 -8.97 -9.93 -19.35
CA ARG A 653 -7.73 -9.45 -19.97
C ARG A 653 -7.38 -10.35 -21.14
N HIS A 654 -7.19 -9.73 -22.31
CA HIS A 654 -6.77 -10.44 -23.49
C HIS A 654 -5.78 -9.62 -24.31
N ARG A 655 -4.90 -10.27 -25.05
CA ARG A 655 -3.97 -9.59 -25.95
C ARG A 655 -4.28 -9.88 -27.39
N TRP A 656 -4.65 -8.86 -28.15
CA TRP A 656 -4.85 -8.91 -29.60
C TRP A 656 -3.65 -8.22 -30.31
N GLY A 657 -2.62 -9.00 -30.62
CA GLY A 657 -1.44 -8.46 -31.29
C GLY A 657 -0.72 -7.38 -30.47
N PHE A 658 -0.79 -6.13 -30.92
CA PHE A 658 -0.20 -4.98 -30.23
C PHE A 658 -1.05 -4.39 -29.13
N TYR A 659 -2.34 -4.67 -29.13
CA TYR A 659 -3.31 -4.12 -28.17
C TYR A 659 -3.68 -5.14 -27.10
N GLU A 660 -3.68 -4.72 -25.85
CA GLU A 660 -3.98 -5.55 -24.70
C GLU A 660 -4.88 -4.81 -23.71
N PRO A 661 -6.21 -4.90 -23.86
CA PRO A 661 -7.14 -4.38 -22.89
C PRO A 661 -7.21 -5.27 -21.65
N GLN A 662 -7.41 -4.63 -20.51
CA GLN A 662 -7.85 -5.26 -19.27
C GLN A 662 -9.02 -4.48 -18.71
N VAL A 663 -10.13 -5.17 -18.49
CA VAL A 663 -11.36 -4.61 -17.90
C VAL A 663 -11.57 -5.29 -16.55
N GLN A 664 -11.89 -4.49 -15.56
CA GLN A 664 -12.25 -4.95 -14.22
C GLN A 664 -13.49 -4.20 -13.76
N THR A 665 -14.48 -4.91 -13.26
CA THR A 665 -15.69 -4.32 -12.69
C THR A 665 -16.13 -5.09 -11.46
N GLY A 666 -16.71 -4.39 -10.51
CA GLY A 666 -17.17 -5.02 -9.28
C GLY A 666 -18.22 -4.19 -8.55
N ILE A 667 -18.90 -4.86 -7.66
CA ILE A 667 -19.84 -4.29 -6.71
C ILE A 667 -19.45 -4.73 -5.30
N GLN A 668 -19.58 -3.83 -4.35
CA GLN A 668 -19.43 -4.14 -2.94
C GLN A 668 -20.54 -3.45 -2.15
N GLN A 669 -21.10 -4.16 -1.17
CA GLN A 669 -22.14 -3.66 -0.32
C GLN A 669 -21.91 -4.16 1.12
N GLY A 670 -21.75 -3.21 2.03
CA GLY A 670 -21.74 -3.47 3.47
C GLY A 670 -23.14 -3.33 4.06
N PHE A 671 -23.35 -3.95 5.19
CA PHE A 671 -24.57 -3.85 5.99
C PHE A 671 -24.17 -3.68 7.45
N ILE A 672 -24.34 -2.48 7.95
CA ILE A 672 -24.08 -2.15 9.34
C ILE A 672 -25.27 -1.36 9.88
N LYS A 673 -25.60 -1.59 11.14
CA LYS A 673 -26.66 -0.86 11.82
C LYS A 673 -26.07 -0.08 12.98
N ALA A 674 -26.58 1.12 13.20
CA ALA A 674 -26.22 1.94 14.31
C ALA A 674 -27.41 2.80 14.79
N ILE A 675 -27.35 3.27 16.01
CA ILE A 675 -28.25 4.29 16.48
C ILE A 675 -27.84 5.62 15.84
N SER A 676 -28.79 6.29 15.22
CA SER A 676 -28.63 7.61 14.61
C SER A 676 -29.86 8.45 14.96
N MET A 677 -29.67 9.58 15.62
CA MET A 677 -30.74 10.46 16.09
C MET A 677 -31.81 9.71 16.94
N GLY A 678 -31.35 8.83 17.83
CA GLY A 678 -32.23 8.02 18.69
C GLY A 678 -32.98 6.87 17.99
N LYS A 679 -32.73 6.61 16.70
CA LYS A 679 -33.37 5.54 15.93
C LYS A 679 -32.32 4.62 15.33
N GLU A 680 -32.65 3.33 15.20
CA GLU A 680 -31.81 2.42 14.43
C GLU A 680 -31.82 2.80 12.95
N LYS A 681 -30.64 2.98 12.37
CA LYS A 681 -30.42 3.26 10.94
C LYS A 681 -29.51 2.20 10.34
N GLY A 682 -29.90 1.68 9.19
CA GLY A 682 -29.05 0.83 8.36
C GLY A 682 -28.21 1.65 7.38
N PHE A 683 -26.96 1.24 7.21
CA PHE A 683 -26.02 1.80 6.24
C PHE A 683 -25.67 0.67 5.26
N HIS A 684 -26.12 0.78 4.01
CA HIS A 684 -26.05 -0.35 3.07
C HIS A 684 -26.08 0.04 1.58
N ASP A 685 -25.75 1.29 1.22
CA ASP A 685 -25.69 1.67 -0.17
C ASP A 685 -24.48 1.02 -0.86
N PRO A 686 -24.68 0.27 -1.95
CA PRO A 686 -23.58 -0.35 -2.66
C PRO A 686 -22.71 0.68 -3.37
N TYR A 687 -21.44 0.35 -3.58
CA TYR A 687 -20.59 1.07 -4.50
C TYR A 687 -20.04 0.15 -5.59
N TYR A 688 -19.85 0.73 -6.76
CA TYR A 688 -19.37 0.06 -7.96
C TYR A 688 -17.94 0.49 -8.24
N ILE A 689 -17.13 -0.44 -8.71
CA ILE A 689 -15.77 -0.17 -9.18
C ILE A 689 -15.70 -0.58 -10.65
N PHE A 690 -15.07 0.27 -11.44
CA PHE A 690 -14.74 -0.01 -12.84
C PHE A 690 -13.33 0.45 -13.13
N SER A 691 -12.53 -0.39 -13.78
CA SER A 691 -11.18 -0.05 -14.24
C SER A 691 -10.97 -0.57 -15.65
N LEU A 692 -10.42 0.28 -16.50
CA LEU A 692 -10.05 -0.04 -17.87
C LEU A 692 -8.58 0.32 -18.07
N TYR A 693 -7.76 -0.65 -18.43
CA TYR A 693 -6.37 -0.47 -18.81
C TYR A 693 -6.20 -0.82 -20.28
N ASN A 694 -5.65 0.10 -21.07
CA ASN A 694 -5.40 -0.09 -22.49
C ASN A 694 -3.89 -0.12 -22.72
N GLY A 695 -3.32 -1.32 -22.80
CA GLY A 695 -1.92 -1.55 -23.08
C GLY A 695 -1.64 -1.64 -24.57
N PHE A 696 -0.66 -0.87 -25.07
CA PHE A 696 -0.22 -0.89 -26.46
C PHE A 696 1.25 -1.27 -26.54
N HIS A 697 1.52 -2.41 -27.15
CA HIS A 697 2.88 -2.92 -27.42
C HIS A 697 3.36 -2.38 -28.73
N LEU A 698 4.06 -1.25 -28.69
CA LEU A 698 4.53 -0.56 -29.86
C LEU A 698 5.88 -1.13 -30.38
N PRO A 699 6.25 -0.89 -31.65
CA PRO A 699 7.53 -1.34 -32.20
C PRO A 699 8.74 -0.85 -31.38
N LYS A 700 9.88 -1.53 -31.53
CA LYS A 700 11.16 -1.21 -30.87
C LYS A 700 11.09 -1.22 -29.34
N GLY A 701 10.14 -1.97 -28.75
CA GLY A 701 10.05 -2.14 -27.29
C GLY A 701 9.42 -0.99 -26.52
N TRP A 702 8.71 -0.07 -27.18
CA TRP A 702 7.86 0.89 -26.53
C TRP A 702 6.59 0.22 -25.98
N TYR A 703 6.17 0.65 -24.82
CA TYR A 703 4.88 0.27 -24.23
C TYR A 703 4.15 1.51 -23.75
N LEU A 704 2.91 1.65 -24.19
CA LEU A 704 1.99 2.71 -23.78
C LEU A 704 0.84 2.07 -23.01
N ASN A 705 0.45 2.67 -21.89
CA ASN A 705 -0.77 2.31 -21.17
C ASN A 705 -1.60 3.55 -20.89
N LEU A 706 -2.90 3.46 -21.21
CA LEU A 706 -3.91 4.46 -20.87
C LEU A 706 -4.88 3.79 -19.91
N SER A 707 -5.02 4.33 -18.72
CA SER A 707 -5.91 3.75 -17.72
C SER A 707 -6.97 4.75 -17.26
N PHE A 708 -8.15 4.20 -17.05
CA PHE A 708 -9.28 4.88 -16.44
C PHE A 708 -9.75 4.05 -15.26
N SER A 709 -9.99 4.67 -14.12
CA SER A 709 -10.61 4.04 -12.97
C SER A 709 -11.74 4.91 -12.43
N TYR A 710 -12.80 4.25 -11.98
CA TYR A 710 -14.00 4.85 -11.43
C TYR A 710 -14.48 4.04 -10.23
N ARG A 711 -14.83 4.73 -9.14
CA ARG A 711 -15.58 4.20 -8.01
C ARG A 711 -16.80 5.09 -7.80
N SER A 712 -18.01 4.51 -7.76
CA SER A 712 -19.21 5.26 -7.43
C SER A 712 -19.23 5.72 -5.97
N SER A 713 -20.15 6.62 -5.65
CA SER A 713 -20.57 6.82 -4.27
C SER A 713 -21.20 5.55 -3.69
N GLY A 714 -21.22 5.44 -2.39
CA GLY A 714 -21.84 4.35 -1.64
C GLY A 714 -21.51 4.44 -0.16
N THR A 715 -21.92 3.46 0.61
CA THR A 715 -21.71 3.46 2.07
C THR A 715 -20.51 2.58 2.44
N TYR A 716 -19.66 3.12 3.30
CA TYR A 716 -18.59 2.38 3.97
C TYR A 716 -18.65 2.68 5.47
N ASP A 717 -18.82 1.65 6.31
CA ASP A 717 -19.16 1.81 7.73
C ASP A 717 -20.38 2.74 7.91
N PHE A 718 -20.26 3.78 8.71
CA PHE A 718 -21.32 4.77 8.96
C PHE A 718 -21.23 5.99 8.04
N VAL A 719 -20.39 5.96 7.03
CA VAL A 719 -20.13 7.11 6.17
C VAL A 719 -20.47 6.81 4.72
N THR A 720 -21.07 7.79 4.05
CA THR A 720 -21.19 7.82 2.60
C THR A 720 -19.92 8.39 2.02
N ILE A 721 -19.29 7.65 1.13
CA ILE A 721 -18.10 8.07 0.39
C ILE A 721 -18.51 8.60 -0.99
N SER A 722 -17.86 9.69 -1.44
CA SER A 722 -18.11 10.27 -2.76
C SER A 722 -17.58 9.40 -3.89
N SER A 723 -18.14 9.57 -5.10
CA SER A 723 -17.55 9.00 -6.31
C SER A 723 -16.17 9.60 -6.60
N VAL A 724 -15.29 8.77 -7.15
CA VAL A 724 -13.92 9.17 -7.54
C VAL A 724 -13.60 8.55 -8.88
N HIS A 725 -12.96 9.31 -9.75
CA HIS A 725 -12.45 8.80 -11.03
C HIS A 725 -11.12 9.45 -11.37
N ASN A 726 -10.29 8.76 -12.14
CA ASN A 726 -9.04 9.30 -12.64
C ASN A 726 -8.63 8.68 -13.97
N PHE A 727 -7.82 9.44 -14.72
CA PHE A 727 -7.17 9.02 -15.94
C PHE A 727 -5.67 9.11 -15.76
N ASP A 728 -4.96 8.03 -16.07
CA ASP A 728 -3.51 7.96 -16.03
C ASP A 728 -2.94 7.59 -17.40
N PHE A 729 -1.77 8.14 -17.71
CA PHE A 729 -0.97 7.82 -18.88
C PHE A 729 0.37 7.27 -18.44
N GLN A 730 0.87 6.26 -19.16
CA GLN A 730 2.17 5.68 -18.90
C GLN A 730 2.87 5.36 -20.20
N LEU A 731 4.11 5.79 -20.33
CA LEU A 731 5.00 5.44 -21.44
C LEU A 731 6.27 4.80 -20.88
N TYR A 732 6.58 3.61 -21.39
CA TYR A 732 7.75 2.85 -20.97
C TYR A 732 8.63 2.50 -22.16
N LYS A 733 9.93 2.49 -21.96
CA LYS A 733 10.92 2.07 -22.92
C LYS A 733 12.09 1.40 -22.24
N SER A 734 12.50 0.22 -22.74
CA SER A 734 13.76 -0.41 -22.37
C SER A 734 14.84 -0.19 -23.43
N PHE A 735 16.09 -0.14 -22.96
CA PHE A 735 17.30 0.07 -23.76
C PHE A 735 18.36 -0.96 -23.33
N LEU A 736 19.43 -1.07 -24.09
CA LEU A 736 20.62 -1.88 -23.77
C LEU A 736 20.27 -3.36 -23.42
N LYS A 737 19.36 -3.96 -24.16
CA LYS A 737 18.85 -5.32 -23.91
C LYS A 737 18.26 -5.47 -22.49
N ASP A 738 17.38 -4.54 -22.13
CA ASP A 738 16.66 -4.42 -20.84
C ASP A 738 17.55 -4.11 -19.61
N LYS A 739 18.81 -3.69 -19.83
CA LYS A 739 19.66 -3.23 -18.73
C LYS A 739 19.30 -1.82 -18.26
N LEU A 740 18.74 -1.01 -19.13
CA LEU A 740 18.28 0.35 -18.81
C LEU A 740 16.82 0.47 -19.19
N SER A 741 15.99 1.01 -18.33
CA SER A 741 14.60 1.34 -18.65
C SER A 741 14.24 2.73 -18.18
N LEU A 742 13.39 3.38 -18.97
CA LEU A 742 12.82 4.70 -18.68
C LEU A 742 11.31 4.57 -18.69
N SER A 743 10.64 5.12 -17.68
CA SER A 743 9.19 5.25 -17.66
C SER A 743 8.78 6.69 -17.36
N LEU A 744 7.79 7.16 -18.09
CA LEU A 744 7.08 8.41 -17.86
C LEU A 744 5.66 8.06 -17.46
N ASN A 745 5.22 8.49 -16.27
CA ASN A 745 3.86 8.33 -15.78
C ASN A 745 3.26 9.72 -15.59
N VAL A 746 2.03 9.90 -16.04
CA VAL A 746 1.22 11.10 -15.77
C VAL A 746 -0.02 10.61 -15.05
N ASN A 747 -0.16 10.96 -13.78
CA ASN A 747 -1.24 10.52 -12.92
C ASN A 747 -2.30 11.61 -12.83
N ASP A 748 -3.57 11.18 -12.71
CA ASP A 748 -4.74 12.04 -12.55
C ASP A 748 -4.72 13.28 -13.46
N ILE A 749 -4.60 13.03 -14.78
CA ILE A 749 -4.42 14.07 -15.82
C ILE A 749 -5.42 15.22 -15.69
N PHE A 750 -6.65 14.91 -15.29
CA PHE A 750 -7.74 15.88 -15.18
C PHE A 750 -7.94 16.45 -13.77
N ASN A 751 -7.10 16.06 -12.79
CA ASN A 751 -7.19 16.49 -11.39
C ASN A 751 -8.59 16.27 -10.78
N THR A 752 -9.10 15.06 -10.95
CA THR A 752 -10.49 14.69 -10.58
C THR A 752 -10.57 13.88 -9.29
N LYS A 753 -9.46 13.42 -8.76
CA LYS A 753 -9.39 12.57 -7.58
C LYS A 753 -9.61 13.38 -6.29
N ARG A 754 -10.85 13.47 -5.84
CA ARG A 754 -11.24 14.20 -4.63
C ARG A 754 -12.07 13.32 -3.71
N HIS A 755 -11.79 13.39 -2.41
CA HIS A 755 -12.44 12.56 -1.41
C HIS A 755 -13.36 13.40 -0.53
N LYS A 756 -14.63 12.97 -0.45
CA LYS A 756 -15.59 13.50 0.52
C LYS A 756 -16.22 12.33 1.26
N THR A 757 -16.41 12.50 2.56
CA THR A 757 -17.17 11.58 3.40
C THR A 757 -18.23 12.34 4.18
N ASP A 758 -19.37 11.71 4.38
CA ASP A 758 -20.50 12.22 5.17
C ASP A 758 -21.10 11.07 5.96
N GLY A 759 -21.07 11.16 7.27
CA GLY A 759 -21.54 10.12 8.15
C GLY A 759 -22.29 10.64 9.36
N ILE A 760 -23.03 9.77 10.02
CA ILE A 760 -23.75 10.08 11.23
C ILE A 760 -23.73 8.88 12.18
N TYR A 761 -23.40 9.13 13.44
CA TYR A 761 -23.45 8.14 14.51
C TYR A 761 -23.96 8.81 15.79
N GLY A 762 -24.89 8.16 16.50
CA GLY A 762 -25.56 8.80 17.62
C GLY A 762 -26.24 10.10 17.16
N ASN A 763 -25.93 11.18 17.85
CA ASN A 763 -26.44 12.53 17.53
C ASN A 763 -25.39 13.39 16.79
N VAL A 764 -24.29 12.82 16.34
CA VAL A 764 -23.21 13.57 15.69
C VAL A 764 -23.14 13.21 14.21
N ARG A 765 -23.31 14.21 13.34
CA ARG A 765 -22.98 14.13 11.92
C ARG A 765 -21.56 14.61 11.71
N PHE A 766 -20.78 13.86 10.97
CA PHE A 766 -19.40 14.20 10.61
C PHE A 766 -19.24 14.26 9.09
N GLN A 767 -18.69 15.36 8.61
CA GLN A 767 -18.40 15.58 7.20
C GLN A 767 -16.91 15.91 7.07
N GLN A 768 -16.24 15.27 6.13
CA GLN A 768 -14.85 15.53 5.81
C GLN A 768 -14.68 15.75 4.32
N GLN A 769 -13.88 16.73 3.97
CA GLN A 769 -13.44 16.95 2.61
C GLN A 769 -11.92 17.14 2.58
N LYS A 770 -11.26 16.35 1.73
CA LYS A 770 -9.81 16.41 1.59
C LYS A 770 -9.41 16.77 0.17
N TRP A 771 -8.48 17.70 0.03
CA TRP A 771 -7.84 18.13 -1.21
C TRP A 771 -6.36 17.81 -1.11
N GLU A 772 -5.88 17.06 -2.07
CA GLU A 772 -4.47 16.70 -2.24
C GLU A 772 -4.04 17.01 -3.66
N ASP A 773 -2.76 17.25 -3.87
CA ASP A 773 -2.21 17.37 -5.21
C ASP A 773 -2.01 15.96 -5.78
N THR A 774 -2.97 15.52 -6.61
CA THR A 774 -3.00 14.17 -7.18
C THR A 774 -2.50 14.11 -8.62
N ARG A 775 -2.50 15.28 -9.30
CA ARG A 775 -1.97 15.40 -10.66
C ARG A 775 -0.46 15.51 -10.61
N SER A 776 0.22 14.52 -11.17
CA SER A 776 1.67 14.47 -11.15
C SER A 776 2.27 13.90 -12.43
N VAL A 777 3.50 14.30 -12.74
CA VAL A 777 4.34 13.71 -13.78
C VAL A 777 5.53 13.06 -13.12
N GLN A 778 5.69 11.75 -13.30
CA GLN A 778 6.80 11.00 -12.75
C GLN A 778 7.70 10.48 -13.87
N LEU A 779 8.98 10.74 -13.75
CA LEU A 779 10.03 10.14 -14.58
C LEU A 779 10.81 9.15 -13.72
N ARG A 780 10.99 7.91 -14.20
CA ARG A 780 11.77 6.88 -13.50
C ARG A 780 12.80 6.27 -14.44
N LEU A 781 14.02 6.18 -13.96
CA LEU A 781 15.12 5.49 -14.59
C LEU A 781 15.50 4.26 -13.77
N THR A 782 15.66 3.12 -14.42
CA THR A 782 16.16 1.90 -13.75
C THR A 782 17.34 1.36 -14.54
N TYR A 783 18.49 1.22 -13.88
CA TYR A 783 19.66 0.56 -14.42
C TYR A 783 19.89 -0.80 -13.77
N ARG A 784 20.26 -1.81 -14.56
CA ARG A 784 20.47 -3.20 -14.10
C ARG A 784 21.79 -3.73 -14.65
N PHE A 785 22.76 -3.90 -13.76
CA PHE A 785 23.98 -4.62 -14.08
C PHE A 785 23.86 -6.05 -13.56
N ASN A 786 23.92 -7.01 -14.49
CA ASN A 786 23.66 -8.41 -14.19
C ASN A 786 22.25 -8.64 -13.61
N GLN A 787 21.88 -9.85 -13.23
CA GLN A 787 20.57 -10.11 -12.61
C GLN A 787 20.77 -10.92 -11.33
N ALA A 788 20.65 -10.27 -10.20
CA ALA A 788 20.57 -10.97 -8.92
C ALA A 788 19.31 -11.84 -8.88
N LYS A 789 19.47 -13.07 -8.49
CA LYS A 789 18.37 -14.04 -8.48
C LYS A 789 18.22 -14.76 -7.15
N LYS A 790 19.11 -14.47 -6.19
CA LYS A 790 18.93 -14.83 -4.80
C LYS A 790 18.53 -13.60 -4.01
N GLN A 791 17.52 -13.75 -3.20
CA GLN A 791 17.13 -12.78 -2.20
C GLN A 791 17.17 -13.48 -0.85
N TYR A 792 17.34 -12.73 0.21
CA TYR A 792 17.31 -13.22 1.57
C TYR A 792 16.06 -14.06 1.86
N ARG A 793 16.12 -15.18 2.60
CA ARG A 793 15.04 -16.16 2.77
C ARG A 793 14.34 -16.12 4.13
N GLY A 794 14.65 -15.19 5.00
CA GLY A 794 13.97 -15.03 6.29
C GLY A 794 12.53 -14.57 6.15
N GLU A 795 11.67 -15.01 7.05
CA GLU A 795 10.27 -14.59 7.20
C GLU A 795 10.18 -13.78 8.50
N ASN A 796 9.46 -12.66 8.52
CA ASN A 796 9.24 -11.86 9.73
C ASN A 796 8.02 -12.39 10.50
N SER A 797 8.24 -13.05 11.61
CA SER A 797 7.19 -13.49 12.52
C SER A 797 6.62 -12.36 13.38
N ALA A 798 7.36 -11.26 13.53
CA ALA A 798 7.00 -10.12 14.39
C ALA A 798 6.10 -9.07 13.71
N GLN A 799 5.78 -9.17 12.41
CA GLN A 799 5.16 -8.08 11.64
C GLN A 799 3.75 -7.70 12.13
N GLU A 800 2.94 -8.63 12.58
CA GLU A 800 1.63 -8.30 13.14
C GLU A 800 1.79 -7.40 14.37
N ALA A 801 2.72 -7.75 15.25
CA ALA A 801 3.02 -6.97 16.44
C ALA A 801 3.54 -5.57 16.09
N VAL A 802 4.42 -5.45 15.09
CA VAL A 802 4.90 -4.15 14.57
C VAL A 802 3.73 -3.31 14.08
N GLY A 803 2.83 -3.88 13.26
CA GLY A 803 1.65 -3.16 12.75
C GLY A 803 0.70 -2.67 13.84
N ARG A 804 0.52 -3.45 14.91
CA ARG A 804 -0.31 -3.06 16.08
C ARG A 804 0.31 -1.96 16.94
N MET A 805 1.62 -1.76 16.84
CA MET A 805 2.35 -0.67 17.51
C MET A 805 2.40 0.62 16.70
N GLY A 806 1.85 0.64 15.50
CA GLY A 806 1.90 1.80 14.60
C GLY A 806 3.15 1.85 13.72
N GLY A 807 4.04 0.84 13.78
CA GLY A 807 5.16 0.67 12.83
C GLY A 807 4.64 0.37 11.41
N LYS A 808 5.33 0.89 10.39
CA LYS A 808 4.94 0.76 8.98
C LYS A 808 5.62 -0.40 8.29
#